data_564beebb47410142231d1b1ac1609e22
#
_entry.id   564beebb47410142231d1b1ac1609e22
#
_cell.length_a   1.000
_cell.length_b   1.000
_cell.length_c   1.000
_cell.angle_alpha   90.00
_cell.angle_beta   90.00
_cell.angle_gamma   90.00
#
_symmetry.space_group_name_H-M   'P 1'
#
loop_
_entity.id
_entity.type
_entity.pdbx_description
1 polymer ?
#
loop_
_entity_poly.entity_id
_entity_poly.type
_entity_poly.pdbx_seq_one_letter_code
_entity_poly.pdbx_strand_id
1 'polypeptide(L)'
;VVDRITDRGLDPDRILVLTFSRKAAQELRARITLRLNRTTTEPLALTFHSYAYALVRRESVVAGLEPPILLSGPEQLQEVRRMLRGEASDGARHWPARLSPLIATRGFAAELRDFLLRAAERGLDGPKLATLGRRLGRDDWIAAGGFLTRYAARFDLAPVPAYDYAELIRIAGQLLARPDVRRRERQAYDVVLVDEYQDTDPAQEELLHALAGDGRELIVVGDPDQSIYAFRGADSDAIGRYPGRFRAPDGRPAKVVALGTCRRSGPVLLDASRRVAARLPAVGLPGFRGTSHSAAERNHRALIPLPSASLGDVRIVIASSDRQEAALVADTLRRAHLIDQVPWSSMAVLVRSAVRQVPGLQRALSGAGVPVAVAGDELPLAEDPGTSPLLRLIGCALDPHGLTEDVAAELLTGPLGGTDAIGLRRLRRLLRQRGPGEEPLAGALLDPGRLSPAGWQPGHALEAASGALAAARRIADLLAVARSAAVASTAQEVLWEVWDASGLAGQWQATSAAGGTRGATADADLDAVLALFDAAARFDSRMPAGSMALFLDGLTGQEIAGDTLAERGHAGDAVTISTAHRAKGLEWDLVVVAGVQEGVWPDLRLRGSLLGMDELVEAADRGAAGAADLVTAPDAAAVALSSKLLDEERRLFYVAATRSRRSLVVTAVGGEDSEERPSRFLTELA
;
A
#
# COMPACT_ATOMS: atom_id res chain seq x y z
N VAL A 1 9.13 5.48 -27.31
CA VAL A 1 7.93 4.91 -27.95
C VAL A 1 7.53 5.76 -29.16
N VAL A 2 7.16 7.01 -28.93
CA VAL A 2 6.66 7.89 -30.01
C VAL A 2 7.65 7.97 -31.18
N ASP A 3 8.92 8.28 -30.91
CA ASP A 3 10.01 8.33 -31.89
C ASP A 3 10.13 7.02 -32.73
N ARG A 4 9.98 5.85 -32.09
CA ARG A 4 9.99 4.56 -32.79
C ARG A 4 8.82 4.40 -33.75
N ILE A 5 7.67 4.92 -33.39
CA ILE A 5 6.46 4.84 -34.21
C ILE A 5 6.47 5.90 -35.30
N THR A 6 6.77 7.17 -34.98
CA THR A 6 6.68 8.28 -35.93
C THR A 6 7.86 8.35 -36.88
N ASP A 7 9.08 8.22 -36.35
CA ASP A 7 10.31 8.46 -37.12
C ASP A 7 10.87 7.19 -37.75
N ARG A 8 10.65 6.03 -37.13
CA ARG A 8 11.12 4.73 -37.65
C ARG A 8 10.02 3.88 -38.25
N GLY A 9 8.76 4.30 -38.19
CA GLY A 9 7.64 3.61 -38.79
C GLY A 9 7.29 2.26 -38.17
N LEU A 10 7.72 2.01 -36.91
CA LEU A 10 7.36 0.78 -36.22
C LEU A 10 5.87 0.73 -35.93
N ASP A 11 5.30 -0.47 -36.12
CA ASP A 11 3.93 -0.74 -35.73
C ASP A 11 3.81 -0.63 -34.18
N PRO A 12 2.86 0.14 -33.65
CA PRO A 12 2.60 0.22 -32.21
C PRO A 12 2.47 -1.14 -31.53
N ASP A 13 1.79 -2.08 -32.19
CA ASP A 13 1.51 -3.42 -31.63
C ASP A 13 2.79 -4.28 -31.50
N ARG A 14 3.90 -3.85 -32.09
CA ARG A 14 5.22 -4.49 -31.97
C ARG A 14 6.12 -3.89 -30.88
N ILE A 15 5.57 -2.95 -30.10
CA ILE A 15 6.28 -2.30 -28.98
C ILE A 15 5.59 -2.69 -27.68
N LEU A 16 6.32 -3.33 -26.76
CA LEU A 16 5.86 -3.65 -25.42
C LEU A 16 6.49 -2.69 -24.41
N VAL A 17 5.66 -2.00 -23.64
CA VAL A 17 6.11 -1.18 -22.50
C VAL A 17 5.64 -1.83 -21.21
N LEU A 18 6.58 -2.16 -20.33
CA LEU A 18 6.30 -2.75 -19.03
C LEU A 18 6.60 -1.73 -17.92
N THR A 19 5.78 -1.73 -16.89
CA THR A 19 5.96 -0.87 -15.71
C THR A 19 5.51 -1.58 -14.44
N PHE A 20 5.88 -1.03 -13.28
CA PHE A 20 5.59 -1.63 -11.98
C PHE A 20 4.11 -1.51 -11.58
N SER A 21 3.43 -0.38 -11.83
CA SER A 21 2.09 -0.11 -11.33
C SER A 21 1.04 0.10 -12.43
N ARG A 22 -0.22 -0.22 -12.13
CA ARG A 22 -1.36 0.03 -13.03
C ARG A 22 -1.52 1.51 -13.36
N LYS A 23 -1.34 2.38 -12.34
CA LYS A 23 -1.41 3.83 -12.50
C LYS A 23 -0.33 4.34 -13.47
N ALA A 24 0.91 3.88 -13.32
CA ALA A 24 2.00 4.23 -14.24
C ALA A 24 1.70 3.74 -15.67
N ALA A 25 1.13 2.53 -15.82
CA ALA A 25 0.74 2.02 -17.13
C ALA A 25 -0.36 2.87 -17.78
N GLN A 26 -1.36 3.34 -17.02
CA GLN A 26 -2.41 4.23 -17.51
C GLN A 26 -1.85 5.60 -17.90
N GLU A 27 -1.01 6.20 -17.07
CA GLU A 27 -0.37 7.48 -17.37
C GLU A 27 0.51 7.41 -18.62
N LEU A 28 1.33 6.36 -18.75
CA LEU A 28 2.15 6.13 -19.93
C LEU A 28 1.28 5.98 -21.18
N ARG A 29 0.18 5.21 -21.12
CA ARG A 29 -0.77 5.08 -22.22
C ARG A 29 -1.36 6.43 -22.64
N ALA A 30 -1.90 7.17 -21.67
CA ALA A 30 -2.48 8.49 -21.92
C ALA A 30 -1.47 9.45 -22.58
N ARG A 31 -0.24 9.50 -22.07
CA ARG A 31 0.83 10.34 -22.63
C ARG A 31 1.29 9.90 -24.01
N ILE A 32 1.37 8.61 -24.27
CA ILE A 32 1.73 8.07 -25.58
C ILE A 32 0.62 8.38 -26.59
N THR A 33 -0.65 8.10 -26.27
CA THR A 33 -1.81 8.37 -27.11
C THR A 33 -1.92 9.86 -27.45
N LEU A 34 -1.77 10.73 -26.45
CA LEU A 34 -1.80 12.19 -26.65
C LEU A 34 -0.71 12.66 -27.64
N ARG A 35 0.51 12.12 -27.52
CA ARG A 35 1.62 12.51 -28.41
C ARG A 35 1.54 11.90 -29.80
N LEU A 36 0.98 10.70 -29.92
CA LEU A 36 0.75 10.06 -31.22
C LEU A 36 -0.43 10.69 -31.97
N ASN A 37 -1.33 11.36 -31.25
CA ASN A 37 -2.58 11.92 -31.77
C ASN A 37 -3.42 10.90 -32.57
N ARG A 38 -3.37 9.64 -32.16
CA ARG A 38 -4.15 8.53 -32.71
C ARG A 38 -4.42 7.47 -31.66
N THR A 39 -5.52 6.71 -31.81
CA THR A 39 -5.83 5.54 -31.00
C THR A 39 -4.99 4.34 -31.48
N THR A 40 -4.63 3.46 -30.54
CA THR A 40 -3.95 2.19 -30.80
C THR A 40 -4.92 1.04 -30.50
N THR A 41 -4.77 -0.06 -31.20
CA THR A 41 -5.65 -1.24 -31.09
C THR A 41 -5.39 -1.98 -29.78
N GLU A 42 -4.12 -2.07 -29.39
CA GLU A 42 -3.67 -2.75 -28.18
C GLU A 42 -3.11 -1.75 -27.15
N PRO A 43 -3.21 -2.04 -25.84
CA PRO A 43 -2.64 -1.20 -24.81
C PRO A 43 -1.10 -1.28 -24.84
N LEU A 44 -0.44 -0.25 -25.34
CA LEU A 44 1.03 -0.16 -25.46
C LEU A 44 1.80 -0.29 -24.14
N ALA A 45 1.17 0.01 -23.00
CA ALA A 45 1.81 -0.07 -21.69
C ALA A 45 1.02 -1.00 -20.76
N LEU A 46 1.70 -1.96 -20.16
CA LEU A 46 1.16 -2.98 -19.27
C LEU A 46 2.01 -3.08 -17.99
N THR A 47 1.42 -3.61 -16.93
CA THR A 47 2.26 -4.10 -15.81
C THR A 47 2.81 -5.49 -16.15
N PHE A 48 3.89 -5.91 -15.48
CA PHE A 48 4.41 -7.28 -15.61
C PHE A 48 3.32 -8.33 -15.37
N HIS A 49 2.49 -8.12 -14.35
CA HIS A 49 1.37 -9.02 -14.05
C HIS A 49 0.29 -9.01 -15.14
N SER A 50 -0.03 -7.85 -15.71
CA SER A 50 -1.01 -7.78 -16.80
C SER A 50 -0.51 -8.49 -18.05
N TYR A 51 0.78 -8.37 -18.38
CA TYR A 51 1.42 -9.10 -19.46
C TYR A 51 1.42 -10.62 -19.21
N ALA A 52 1.84 -11.02 -17.99
CA ALA A 52 1.84 -12.43 -17.60
C ALA A 52 0.45 -13.05 -17.67
N TYR A 53 -0.58 -12.34 -17.18
CA TYR A 53 -1.97 -12.80 -17.27
C TYR A 53 -2.45 -12.95 -18.70
N ALA A 54 -2.16 -11.99 -19.57
CA ALA A 54 -2.51 -12.06 -20.99
C ALA A 54 -1.86 -13.27 -21.68
N LEU A 55 -0.59 -13.54 -21.37
CA LEU A 55 0.15 -14.70 -21.87
C LEU A 55 -0.49 -16.01 -21.40
N VAL A 56 -0.69 -16.16 -20.08
CA VAL A 56 -1.27 -17.38 -19.50
C VAL A 56 -2.68 -17.63 -20.02
N ARG A 57 -3.52 -16.58 -20.04
CA ARG A 57 -4.90 -16.66 -20.60
C ARG A 57 -4.89 -17.14 -22.05
N ARG A 58 -4.05 -16.57 -22.89
CA ARG A 58 -3.95 -16.94 -24.30
C ARG A 58 -3.53 -18.41 -24.46
N GLU A 59 -2.53 -18.86 -23.73
CA GLU A 59 -2.07 -20.25 -23.79
C GLU A 59 -3.12 -21.22 -23.25
N SER A 60 -3.90 -20.85 -22.22
CA SER A 60 -5.04 -21.63 -21.75
C SER A 60 -6.08 -21.80 -22.83
N VAL A 61 -6.47 -20.73 -23.50
CA VAL A 61 -7.44 -20.78 -24.61
C VAL A 61 -6.93 -21.66 -25.77
N VAL A 62 -5.65 -21.52 -26.14
CA VAL A 62 -5.02 -22.36 -27.18
C VAL A 62 -5.01 -23.85 -26.79
N ALA A 63 -4.85 -24.14 -25.50
CA ALA A 63 -4.91 -25.50 -24.95
C ALA A 63 -6.36 -26.01 -24.76
N GLY A 64 -7.39 -25.22 -25.04
CA GLY A 64 -8.79 -25.58 -24.80
C GLY A 64 -9.17 -25.62 -23.30
N LEU A 65 -8.42 -24.91 -22.45
CA LEU A 65 -8.65 -24.81 -21.01
C LEU A 65 -9.36 -23.51 -20.65
N GLU A 66 -10.08 -23.52 -19.54
CA GLU A 66 -10.65 -22.29 -18.97
C GLU A 66 -9.54 -21.30 -18.59
N PRO A 67 -9.74 -19.98 -18.80
CA PRO A 67 -8.83 -18.97 -18.34
C PRO A 67 -8.67 -18.99 -16.82
N PRO A 68 -7.45 -18.79 -16.29
CA PRO A 68 -7.22 -18.83 -14.87
C PRO A 68 -7.89 -17.67 -14.14
N ILE A 69 -8.27 -17.92 -12.89
CA ILE A 69 -8.72 -16.90 -11.94
C ILE A 69 -7.48 -16.32 -11.23
N LEU A 70 -7.41 -15.00 -11.15
CA LEU A 70 -6.36 -14.33 -10.36
C LEU A 70 -6.87 -14.08 -8.95
N LEU A 71 -6.18 -14.66 -7.96
CA LEU A 71 -6.47 -14.44 -6.55
C LEU A 71 -5.98 -13.08 -6.11
N SER A 72 -6.85 -12.30 -5.49
CA SER A 72 -6.45 -11.09 -4.79
C SER A 72 -5.74 -11.42 -3.48
N GLY A 73 -4.99 -10.48 -2.91
CA GLY A 73 -4.31 -10.68 -1.62
C GLY A 73 -5.24 -11.13 -0.48
N PRO A 74 -6.44 -10.55 -0.30
CA PRO A 74 -7.42 -11.04 0.66
C PRO A 74 -7.90 -12.47 0.41
N GLU A 75 -8.16 -12.84 -0.84
CA GLU A 75 -8.57 -14.21 -1.21
C GLU A 75 -7.45 -15.22 -0.92
N GLN A 76 -6.21 -14.86 -1.25
CA GLN A 76 -5.03 -15.67 -0.92
C GLN A 76 -4.88 -15.84 0.60
N LEU A 77 -5.00 -14.76 1.38
CA LEU A 77 -4.92 -14.82 2.84
C LEU A 77 -6.00 -15.73 3.43
N GLN A 78 -7.22 -15.61 2.94
CA GLN A 78 -8.32 -16.45 3.36
C GLN A 78 -8.03 -17.92 3.11
N GLU A 79 -7.50 -18.24 1.96
CA GLU A 79 -7.18 -19.60 1.60
C GLU A 79 -6.07 -20.17 2.48
N VAL A 80 -5.00 -19.39 2.70
CA VAL A 80 -3.95 -19.76 3.66
C VAL A 80 -4.55 -20.01 5.05
N ARG A 81 -5.43 -19.11 5.53
CA ARG A 81 -6.13 -19.30 6.84
C ARG A 81 -6.96 -20.57 6.89
N ARG A 82 -7.70 -20.86 5.81
CA ARG A 82 -8.54 -22.06 5.73
C ARG A 82 -7.70 -23.33 5.86
N MET A 83 -6.59 -23.39 5.12
CA MET A 83 -5.67 -24.53 5.17
C MET A 83 -5.01 -24.67 6.55
N LEU A 84 -4.54 -23.56 7.14
CA LEU A 84 -3.92 -23.56 8.48
C LEU A 84 -4.89 -23.98 9.57
N ARG A 85 -6.17 -23.59 9.49
CA ARG A 85 -7.20 -24.07 10.43
C ARG A 85 -7.42 -25.58 10.31
N GLY A 86 -7.43 -26.11 9.08
CA GLY A 86 -7.46 -27.57 8.86
C GLY A 86 -6.27 -28.28 9.50
N GLU A 87 -5.05 -27.78 9.26
CA GLU A 87 -3.83 -28.34 9.84
C GLU A 87 -3.81 -28.23 11.39
N ALA A 88 -4.35 -27.15 11.95
CA ALA A 88 -4.49 -27.00 13.41
C ALA A 88 -5.47 -28.03 14.00
N SER A 89 -6.59 -28.29 13.31
CA SER A 89 -7.57 -29.32 13.71
C SER A 89 -6.98 -30.73 13.65
N ASP A 90 -6.04 -30.97 12.73
CA ASP A 90 -5.30 -32.23 12.60
C ASP A 90 -4.10 -32.32 13.57
N GLY A 91 -3.99 -31.40 14.53
CA GLY A 91 -2.98 -31.36 15.57
C GLY A 91 -1.66 -30.73 15.15
N ALA A 92 -1.64 -29.91 14.12
CA ALA A 92 -0.49 -29.10 13.67
C ALA A 92 0.80 -29.91 13.41
N ARG A 93 0.69 -31.18 13.01
CA ARG A 93 1.79 -32.16 12.95
C ARG A 93 2.95 -31.77 12.02
N HIS A 94 2.68 -30.88 11.07
CA HIS A 94 3.66 -30.43 10.09
C HIS A 94 4.47 -29.21 10.56
N TRP A 95 4.09 -28.59 11.69
CA TRP A 95 4.68 -27.38 12.20
C TRP A 95 5.51 -27.63 13.46
N PRO A 96 6.62 -26.90 13.65
CA PRO A 96 7.38 -26.96 14.90
C PRO A 96 6.50 -26.67 16.12
N ALA A 97 6.75 -27.33 17.25
CA ALA A 97 5.94 -27.22 18.45
C ALA A 97 5.78 -25.75 18.93
N ARG A 98 6.81 -24.90 18.72
CA ARG A 98 6.77 -23.47 19.08
C ARG A 98 5.76 -22.67 18.25
N LEU A 99 5.45 -23.10 17.03
CA LEU A 99 4.50 -22.43 16.13
C LEU A 99 3.10 -23.01 16.19
N SER A 100 2.94 -24.25 16.64
CA SER A 100 1.65 -24.96 16.68
C SER A 100 0.52 -24.14 17.33
N PRO A 101 0.72 -23.40 18.44
CA PRO A 101 -0.35 -22.57 19.02
C PRO A 101 -0.72 -21.37 18.18
N LEU A 102 0.14 -20.94 17.27
CA LEU A 102 0.00 -19.70 16.51
C LEU A 102 -0.58 -19.90 15.11
N ILE A 103 -0.50 -21.13 14.54
CA ILE A 103 -0.86 -21.36 13.13
C ILE A 103 -2.31 -21.02 12.79
N ALA A 104 -3.24 -21.13 13.74
CA ALA A 104 -4.64 -20.76 13.53
C ALA A 104 -4.90 -19.25 13.61
N THR A 105 -3.90 -18.45 14.05
CA THR A 105 -4.05 -17.00 14.21
C THR A 105 -4.01 -16.30 12.85
N ARG A 106 -4.69 -15.14 12.77
CA ARG A 106 -4.67 -14.29 11.58
C ARG A 106 -3.27 -13.75 11.30
N GLY A 107 -2.56 -13.31 12.34
CA GLY A 107 -1.21 -12.76 12.21
C GLY A 107 -0.24 -13.75 11.58
N PHE A 108 -0.25 -15.01 12.04
CA PHE A 108 0.60 -16.06 11.46
C PHE A 108 0.24 -16.34 10.00
N ALA A 109 -1.06 -16.40 9.68
CA ALA A 109 -1.49 -16.64 8.30
C ALA A 109 -1.08 -15.51 7.34
N ALA A 110 -1.13 -14.25 7.79
CA ALA A 110 -0.67 -13.10 7.02
C ALA A 110 0.85 -13.16 6.82
N GLU A 111 1.61 -13.43 7.87
CA GLU A 111 3.05 -13.58 7.78
C GLU A 111 3.48 -14.75 6.88
N LEU A 112 2.81 -15.89 7.01
CA LEU A 112 3.08 -17.05 6.14
C LEU A 112 2.79 -16.70 4.67
N ARG A 113 1.65 -16.07 4.37
CA ARG A 113 1.33 -15.62 3.01
C ARG A 113 2.46 -14.77 2.44
N ASP A 114 2.92 -13.77 3.18
CA ASP A 114 3.96 -12.86 2.72
C ASP A 114 5.30 -13.58 2.58
N PHE A 115 5.62 -14.50 3.48
CA PHE A 115 6.81 -15.35 3.41
C PHE A 115 6.81 -16.24 2.16
N LEU A 116 5.69 -16.89 1.85
CA LEU A 116 5.54 -17.72 0.66
C LEU A 116 5.63 -16.90 -0.62
N LEU A 117 5.07 -15.69 -0.62
CA LEU A 117 5.18 -14.75 -1.72
C LEU A 117 6.65 -14.39 -1.99
N ARG A 118 7.41 -14.03 -0.94
CA ARG A 118 8.86 -13.73 -1.06
C ARG A 118 9.66 -14.93 -1.57
N ALA A 119 9.33 -16.14 -1.12
CA ALA A 119 9.95 -17.36 -1.61
C ALA A 119 9.67 -17.58 -3.11
N ALA A 120 8.42 -17.44 -3.53
CA ALA A 120 8.01 -17.62 -4.92
C ALA A 120 8.65 -16.60 -5.88
N GLU A 121 8.76 -15.33 -5.49
CA GLU A 121 9.44 -14.28 -6.26
C GLU A 121 10.93 -14.55 -6.47
N ARG A 122 11.54 -15.36 -5.61
CA ARG A 122 12.93 -15.83 -5.72
C ARG A 122 13.06 -17.21 -6.35
N GLY A 123 12.00 -17.71 -6.96
CA GLY A 123 11.98 -19.00 -7.63
C GLY A 123 12.10 -20.20 -6.70
N LEU A 124 11.83 -20.01 -5.40
CA LEU A 124 11.77 -21.08 -4.41
C LEU A 124 10.37 -21.70 -4.41
N ASP A 125 10.27 -22.88 -4.99
CA ASP A 125 9.10 -23.76 -4.81
C ASP A 125 9.16 -24.48 -3.46
N GLY A 126 8.10 -25.22 -3.10
CA GLY A 126 8.03 -25.91 -1.82
C GLY A 126 9.23 -26.83 -1.54
N PRO A 127 9.65 -27.72 -2.46
CA PRO A 127 10.85 -28.55 -2.30
C PRO A 127 12.15 -27.76 -2.13
N LYS A 128 12.34 -26.68 -2.90
CA LYS A 128 13.55 -25.83 -2.79
C LYS A 128 13.59 -25.08 -1.46
N LEU A 129 12.45 -24.52 -1.04
CA LEU A 129 12.32 -23.84 0.25
C LEU A 129 12.60 -24.80 1.41
N ALA A 130 12.03 -26.01 1.39
CA ALA A 130 12.32 -27.03 2.40
C ALA A 130 13.80 -27.47 2.38
N THR A 131 14.44 -27.50 1.22
CA THR A 131 15.86 -27.82 1.09
C THR A 131 16.73 -26.71 1.67
N LEU A 132 16.39 -25.45 1.43
CA LEU A 132 17.05 -24.31 2.03
C LEU A 132 16.90 -24.31 3.55
N GLY A 133 15.69 -24.60 4.05
CA GLY A 133 15.42 -24.77 5.49
C GLY A 133 16.30 -25.86 6.13
N ARG A 134 16.44 -27.04 5.49
CA ARG A 134 17.32 -28.10 5.99
C ARG A 134 18.79 -27.67 6.07
N ARG A 135 19.27 -26.93 5.06
CA ARG A 135 20.66 -26.44 5.03
C ARG A 135 20.96 -25.45 6.14
N LEU A 136 19.98 -24.63 6.51
CA LEU A 136 20.12 -23.57 7.51
C LEU A 136 19.62 -23.97 8.90
N GLY A 137 19.17 -25.21 9.09
CA GLY A 137 18.60 -25.66 10.37
C GLY A 137 17.28 -24.98 10.73
N ARG A 138 16.52 -24.48 9.73
CA ARG A 138 15.23 -23.79 9.91
C ARG A 138 14.07 -24.77 9.69
N ASP A 139 13.61 -25.37 10.77
CA ASP A 139 12.48 -26.31 10.76
C ASP A 139 11.14 -25.67 10.35
N ASP A 140 10.96 -24.40 10.67
CA ASP A 140 9.86 -23.56 10.22
C ASP A 140 9.84 -23.38 8.69
N TRP A 141 10.99 -23.23 8.03
CA TRP A 141 11.08 -23.15 6.58
C TRP A 141 10.81 -24.51 5.90
N ILE A 142 11.19 -25.60 6.56
CA ILE A 142 10.84 -26.95 6.08
C ILE A 142 9.32 -27.12 6.10
N ALA A 143 8.67 -26.69 7.18
CA ALA A 143 7.22 -26.73 7.33
C ALA A 143 6.51 -25.84 6.31
N ALA A 144 6.99 -24.58 6.14
CA ALA A 144 6.47 -23.64 5.15
C ALA A 144 6.63 -24.16 3.71
N GLY A 145 7.75 -24.83 3.39
CA GLY A 145 7.95 -25.48 2.08
C GLY A 145 6.97 -26.63 1.84
N GLY A 146 6.70 -27.45 2.85
CA GLY A 146 5.65 -28.47 2.80
C GLY A 146 4.25 -27.85 2.62
N PHE A 147 3.96 -26.76 3.31
CA PHE A 147 2.71 -26.01 3.15
C PHE A 147 2.57 -25.45 1.73
N LEU A 148 3.61 -24.80 1.19
CA LEU A 148 3.61 -24.28 -0.18
C LEU A 148 3.32 -25.35 -1.22
N THR A 149 3.88 -26.56 -1.03
CA THR A 149 3.60 -27.69 -1.93
C THR A 149 2.11 -28.08 -1.91
N ARG A 150 1.51 -28.16 -0.72
CA ARG A 150 0.06 -28.47 -0.58
C ARG A 150 -0.83 -27.34 -1.09
N TYR A 151 -0.41 -26.10 -0.86
CA TYR A 151 -1.11 -24.90 -1.34
C TYR A 151 -1.16 -24.88 -2.87
N ALA A 152 -0.06 -25.11 -3.55
CA ALA A 152 -0.01 -25.17 -5.01
C ALA A 152 -0.83 -26.34 -5.57
N ALA A 153 -0.66 -27.56 -5.01
CA ALA A 153 -1.37 -28.75 -5.48
C ALA A 153 -2.90 -28.63 -5.39
N ARG A 154 -3.41 -27.82 -4.48
CA ARG A 154 -4.84 -27.59 -4.33
C ARG A 154 -5.46 -26.91 -5.54
N PHE A 155 -4.79 -25.94 -6.12
CA PHE A 155 -5.28 -25.22 -7.29
C PHE A 155 -5.14 -26.03 -8.57
N ASP A 156 -4.17 -26.93 -8.63
CA ASP A 156 -4.03 -27.89 -9.74
C ASP A 156 -5.21 -28.88 -9.83
N LEU A 157 -5.91 -29.12 -8.72
CA LEU A 157 -7.09 -30.00 -8.64
C LEU A 157 -8.42 -29.25 -8.87
N ALA A 158 -8.40 -27.92 -8.95
CA ALA A 158 -9.59 -27.12 -9.19
C ALA A 158 -10.02 -27.21 -10.67
N PRO A 159 -11.35 -27.19 -10.97
CA PRO A 159 -11.85 -27.18 -12.36
C PRO A 159 -11.32 -25.98 -13.18
N VAL A 160 -11.12 -24.84 -12.51
CA VAL A 160 -10.51 -23.63 -13.08
C VAL A 160 -9.25 -23.33 -12.28
N PRO A 161 -8.09 -23.22 -12.93
CA PRO A 161 -6.85 -22.86 -12.25
C PRO A 161 -6.97 -21.49 -11.59
N ALA A 162 -6.48 -21.36 -10.36
CA ALA A 162 -6.42 -20.09 -9.65
C ALA A 162 -4.98 -19.82 -9.24
N TYR A 163 -4.47 -18.63 -9.61
CA TYR A 163 -3.08 -18.25 -9.34
C TYR A 163 -3.03 -16.96 -8.52
N ASP A 164 -2.13 -16.89 -7.57
CA ASP A 164 -1.73 -15.63 -6.97
C ASP A 164 -0.76 -14.84 -7.89
N TYR A 165 -0.39 -13.64 -7.47
CA TYR A 165 0.44 -12.76 -8.30
C TYR A 165 1.85 -13.33 -8.58
N ALA A 166 2.47 -13.99 -7.60
CA ALA A 166 3.79 -14.58 -7.78
C ALA A 166 3.74 -15.86 -8.63
N GLU A 167 2.72 -16.69 -8.39
CA GLU A 167 2.48 -17.87 -9.24
C GLU A 167 2.23 -17.49 -10.70
N LEU A 168 1.46 -16.43 -10.93
CA LEU A 168 1.20 -15.93 -12.28
C LEU A 168 2.49 -15.61 -13.04
N ILE A 169 3.41 -14.88 -12.42
CA ILE A 169 4.73 -14.56 -13.02
C ILE A 169 5.53 -15.84 -13.26
N ARG A 170 5.54 -16.77 -12.29
CA ARG A 170 6.23 -18.05 -12.40
C ARG A 170 5.68 -18.92 -13.55
N ILE A 171 4.36 -19.04 -13.66
CA ILE A 171 3.71 -19.79 -14.76
C ILE A 171 4.00 -19.16 -16.11
N ALA A 172 3.93 -17.83 -16.22
CA ALA A 172 4.31 -17.13 -17.44
C ALA A 172 5.77 -17.39 -17.83
N GLY A 173 6.69 -17.41 -16.85
CA GLY A 173 8.09 -17.79 -17.06
C GLY A 173 8.24 -19.24 -17.56
N GLN A 174 7.49 -20.18 -16.99
CA GLN A 174 7.47 -21.59 -17.45
C GLN A 174 6.91 -21.74 -18.88
N LEU A 175 5.87 -20.99 -19.21
CA LEU A 175 5.36 -20.94 -20.59
C LEU A 175 6.41 -20.41 -21.55
N LEU A 176 7.12 -19.35 -21.20
CA LEU A 176 8.25 -18.82 -22.00
C LEU A 176 9.47 -19.76 -22.03
N ALA A 177 9.57 -20.74 -21.13
CA ALA A 177 10.58 -21.79 -21.24
C ALA A 177 10.29 -22.74 -22.44
N ARG A 178 9.04 -22.85 -22.86
CA ARG A 178 8.66 -23.62 -24.03
C ARG A 178 9.13 -22.93 -25.33
N PRO A 179 9.86 -23.62 -26.23
CA PRO A 179 10.45 -22.99 -27.42
C PRO A 179 9.43 -22.39 -28.39
N ASP A 180 8.25 -23.01 -28.51
CA ASP A 180 7.17 -22.56 -29.39
C ASP A 180 6.54 -21.25 -28.88
N VAL A 181 6.20 -21.18 -27.59
CA VAL A 181 5.64 -19.99 -26.93
C VAL A 181 6.65 -18.84 -26.97
N ARG A 182 7.89 -19.11 -26.55
CA ARG A 182 8.98 -18.11 -26.57
C ARG A 182 9.18 -17.50 -27.95
N ARG A 183 9.15 -18.32 -28.98
CA ARG A 183 9.33 -17.85 -30.37
C ARG A 183 8.19 -16.93 -30.79
N ARG A 184 6.94 -17.31 -30.50
CA ARG A 184 5.77 -16.46 -30.79
C ARG A 184 5.87 -15.11 -30.08
N GLU A 185 6.14 -15.11 -28.78
CA GLU A 185 6.26 -13.88 -28.01
C GLU A 185 7.40 -12.99 -28.48
N ARG A 186 8.55 -13.60 -28.77
CA ARG A 186 9.70 -12.89 -29.33
C ARG A 186 9.45 -12.34 -30.75
N GLN A 187 8.60 -12.95 -31.52
CA GLN A 187 8.20 -12.44 -32.84
C GLN A 187 7.10 -11.36 -32.73
N ALA A 188 6.33 -11.34 -31.67
CA ALA A 188 5.28 -10.34 -31.47
C ALA A 188 5.85 -8.94 -31.21
N TYR A 189 7.00 -8.83 -30.53
CA TYR A 189 7.57 -7.55 -30.11
C TYR A 189 8.97 -7.35 -30.65
N ASP A 190 9.21 -6.23 -31.34
CA ASP A 190 10.53 -5.83 -31.82
C ASP A 190 11.30 -5.07 -30.75
N VAL A 191 10.57 -4.27 -29.94
CA VAL A 191 11.14 -3.41 -28.90
C VAL A 191 10.42 -3.68 -27.59
N VAL A 192 11.19 -3.87 -26.52
CA VAL A 192 10.69 -3.97 -25.15
C VAL A 192 11.27 -2.81 -24.33
N LEU A 193 10.40 -2.05 -23.69
CA LEU A 193 10.78 -0.97 -22.81
C LEU A 193 10.28 -1.28 -21.39
N VAL A 194 11.12 -1.05 -20.38
CA VAL A 194 10.76 -1.25 -18.98
C VAL A 194 10.99 0.04 -18.22
N ASP A 195 9.95 0.54 -17.56
CA ASP A 195 10.04 1.70 -16.68
C ASP A 195 10.11 1.25 -15.22
N GLU A 196 10.75 2.07 -14.36
CA GLU A 196 10.95 1.81 -12.93
C GLU A 196 11.64 0.45 -12.67
N TYR A 197 12.66 0.10 -13.47
CA TYR A 197 13.29 -1.21 -13.40
C TYR A 197 13.90 -1.55 -12.04
N GLN A 198 14.28 -0.56 -11.22
CA GLN A 198 14.78 -0.77 -9.86
C GLN A 198 13.75 -1.34 -8.88
N ASP A 199 12.47 -1.40 -9.28
CA ASP A 199 11.40 -1.97 -8.47
C ASP A 199 10.99 -3.38 -8.92
N THR A 200 11.68 -3.97 -9.89
CA THR A 200 11.42 -5.34 -10.34
C THR A 200 11.88 -6.37 -9.30
N ASP A 201 11.12 -7.44 -9.15
CA ASP A 201 11.52 -8.61 -8.38
C ASP A 201 12.29 -9.62 -9.26
N PRO A 202 13.01 -10.59 -8.66
CA PRO A 202 13.79 -11.57 -9.41
C PRO A 202 12.97 -12.42 -10.41
N ALA A 203 11.70 -12.74 -10.10
CA ALA A 203 10.86 -13.52 -11.01
C ALA A 203 10.45 -12.69 -12.24
N GLN A 204 10.18 -11.40 -12.06
CA GLN A 204 9.94 -10.47 -13.17
C GLN A 204 11.18 -10.29 -14.03
N GLU A 205 12.38 -10.22 -13.43
CA GLU A 205 13.65 -10.17 -14.16
C GLU A 205 13.84 -11.44 -15.00
N GLU A 206 13.57 -12.63 -14.45
CA GLU A 206 13.63 -13.90 -15.18
C GLU A 206 12.61 -13.94 -16.34
N LEU A 207 11.37 -13.48 -16.11
CA LEU A 207 10.36 -13.37 -17.15
C LEU A 207 10.85 -12.45 -18.29
N LEU A 208 11.42 -11.29 -17.95
CA LEU A 208 11.96 -10.35 -18.91
C LEU A 208 13.15 -10.97 -19.67
N HIS A 209 14.01 -11.71 -18.99
CA HIS A 209 15.14 -12.40 -19.62
C HIS A 209 14.68 -13.49 -20.59
N ALA A 210 13.63 -14.25 -20.23
CA ALA A 210 13.05 -15.23 -21.13
C ALA A 210 12.45 -14.57 -22.40
N LEU A 211 11.87 -13.39 -22.25
CA LEU A 211 11.25 -12.62 -23.34
C LEU A 211 12.31 -11.91 -24.21
N ALA A 212 13.28 -11.24 -23.61
CA ALA A 212 14.14 -10.26 -24.28
C ALA A 212 15.67 -10.49 -24.04
N GLY A 213 16.08 -11.62 -23.47
CA GLY A 213 17.47 -11.92 -23.17
C GLY A 213 18.30 -12.44 -24.36
N ASP A 214 17.75 -12.39 -25.59
CA ASP A 214 18.40 -12.86 -26.83
C ASP A 214 19.14 -11.76 -27.59
N GLY A 215 19.27 -10.58 -26.99
CA GLY A 215 19.96 -9.44 -27.61
C GLY A 215 19.07 -8.53 -28.46
N ARG A 216 17.73 -8.75 -28.44
CA ARG A 216 16.79 -7.80 -29.07
C ARG A 216 16.84 -6.43 -28.42
N GLU A 217 16.18 -5.44 -29.04
CA GLU A 217 16.14 -4.09 -28.50
C GLU A 217 15.34 -4.05 -27.18
N LEU A 218 16.08 -4.04 -26.07
CA LEU A 218 15.56 -3.90 -24.72
C LEU A 218 16.13 -2.63 -24.10
N ILE A 219 15.25 -1.76 -23.64
CA ILE A 219 15.61 -0.51 -22.98
C ILE A 219 14.95 -0.49 -21.61
N VAL A 220 15.73 -0.41 -20.55
CA VAL A 220 15.23 -0.23 -19.19
C VAL A 220 15.54 1.17 -18.69
N VAL A 221 14.63 1.72 -17.94
CA VAL A 221 14.78 3.04 -17.29
C VAL A 221 14.57 2.85 -15.80
N GLY A 222 15.41 3.49 -14.99
CA GLY A 222 15.29 3.40 -13.54
C GLY A 222 16.28 4.30 -12.81
N ASP A 223 16.03 4.47 -11.54
CA ASP A 223 16.87 5.23 -10.61
C ASP A 223 17.11 4.37 -9.35
N PRO A 224 18.35 3.92 -9.09
CA PRO A 224 18.66 3.09 -7.93
C PRO A 224 18.38 3.79 -6.60
N ASP A 225 18.46 5.11 -6.56
CA ASP A 225 18.18 5.91 -5.37
C ASP A 225 16.68 6.03 -5.07
N GLN A 226 15.81 5.61 -6.01
CA GLN A 226 14.35 5.56 -5.88
C GLN A 226 13.79 4.12 -5.72
N SER A 227 14.62 3.13 -5.40
CA SER A 227 14.16 1.78 -5.07
C SER A 227 13.57 1.77 -3.65
N ILE A 228 12.24 1.81 -3.56
CA ILE A 228 11.50 1.93 -2.29
C ILE A 228 10.51 0.78 -2.05
N TYR A 229 10.52 -0.25 -2.88
CA TYR A 229 9.60 -1.38 -2.80
C TYR A 229 10.28 -2.70 -2.41
N ALA A 230 11.44 -2.64 -1.72
CA ALA A 230 12.12 -3.84 -1.23
C ALA A 230 11.22 -4.67 -0.30
N PHE A 231 10.39 -4.02 0.53
CA PHE A 231 9.38 -4.68 1.36
C PHE A 231 8.30 -5.43 0.54
N ARG A 232 8.16 -5.13 -0.76
CA ARG A 232 7.32 -5.84 -1.73
C ARG A 232 8.11 -6.80 -2.62
N GLY A 233 9.34 -7.12 -2.28
CA GLY A 233 10.18 -8.07 -2.98
C GLY A 233 11.06 -7.51 -4.08
N ALA A 234 11.01 -6.21 -4.35
CA ALA A 234 11.89 -5.57 -5.30
C ALA A 234 13.36 -5.83 -4.95
N ASP A 235 14.17 -6.06 -5.98
CA ASP A 235 15.60 -6.25 -5.85
C ASP A 235 16.33 -4.95 -6.20
N SER A 236 16.79 -4.25 -5.17
CA SER A 236 17.50 -2.97 -5.35
C SER A 236 18.79 -3.07 -6.18
N ASP A 237 19.38 -4.28 -6.30
CA ASP A 237 20.61 -4.51 -7.02
C ASP A 237 20.39 -4.93 -8.48
N ALA A 238 19.14 -5.21 -8.89
CA ALA A 238 18.77 -5.63 -10.23
C ALA A 238 19.28 -4.64 -11.31
N ILE A 239 19.11 -3.34 -11.09
CA ILE A 239 19.54 -2.31 -12.04
C ILE A 239 21.06 -2.30 -12.22
N GLY A 240 21.82 -2.58 -11.15
CA GLY A 240 23.29 -2.71 -11.20
C GLY A 240 23.75 -3.94 -11.96
N ARG A 241 23.00 -5.05 -11.87
CA ARG A 241 23.31 -6.31 -12.58
C ARG A 241 22.86 -6.31 -14.03
N TYR A 242 21.94 -5.45 -14.42
CA TYR A 242 21.35 -5.42 -15.76
C TYR A 242 22.35 -5.48 -16.90
N PRO A 243 23.47 -4.69 -16.94
CA PRO A 243 24.40 -4.71 -18.07
C PRO A 243 25.08 -6.07 -18.29
N GLY A 244 25.33 -6.81 -17.22
CA GLY A 244 25.91 -8.16 -17.29
C GLY A 244 24.90 -9.25 -17.61
N ARG A 245 23.65 -9.06 -17.18
CA ARG A 245 22.53 -9.99 -17.34
C ARG A 245 21.94 -9.96 -18.76
N PHE A 246 21.75 -8.76 -19.31
CA PHE A 246 21.18 -8.54 -20.63
C PHE A 246 22.28 -8.04 -21.57
N ARG A 247 22.92 -8.99 -22.25
CA ARG A 247 24.03 -8.69 -23.15
C ARG A 247 23.52 -8.34 -24.55
N ALA A 248 24.26 -7.47 -25.23
CA ALA A 248 24.07 -7.22 -26.65
C ALA A 248 24.35 -8.50 -27.49
N PRO A 249 23.85 -8.57 -28.76
CA PRO A 249 24.09 -9.75 -29.62
C PRO A 249 25.56 -10.12 -29.82
N ASP A 250 26.47 -9.15 -29.69
CA ASP A 250 27.94 -9.36 -29.78
C ASP A 250 28.57 -9.81 -28.43
N GLY A 251 27.74 -10.11 -27.41
CA GLY A 251 28.17 -10.56 -26.10
C GLY A 251 28.69 -9.47 -25.16
N ARG A 252 28.75 -8.22 -25.60
CA ARG A 252 29.14 -7.09 -24.73
C ARG A 252 28.04 -6.79 -23.71
N PRO A 253 28.39 -6.27 -22.51
CA PRO A 253 27.42 -5.78 -21.57
C PRO A 253 26.53 -4.69 -22.19
N ALA A 254 25.27 -4.63 -21.77
CA ALA A 254 24.37 -3.59 -22.22
C ALA A 254 24.91 -2.19 -21.86
N LYS A 255 24.66 -1.23 -22.75
CA LYS A 255 25.15 0.15 -22.57
C LYS A 255 24.35 0.84 -21.47
N VAL A 256 25.05 1.50 -20.56
CA VAL A 256 24.47 2.37 -19.53
C VAL A 256 24.56 3.82 -19.99
N VAL A 257 23.45 4.53 -19.92
CA VAL A 257 23.35 5.95 -20.23
C VAL A 257 22.77 6.68 -19.03
N ALA A 258 23.58 7.49 -18.36
CA ALA A 258 23.10 8.36 -17.30
C ALA A 258 22.48 9.63 -17.91
N LEU A 259 21.27 9.99 -17.44
CA LEU A 259 20.65 11.27 -17.77
C LEU A 259 21.35 12.38 -16.96
N GLY A 260 21.93 13.36 -17.63
CA GLY A 260 22.71 14.43 -16.99
C GLY A 260 21.87 15.68 -16.66
N THR A 261 20.65 15.81 -17.16
CA THR A 261 19.84 17.01 -17.03
C THR A 261 18.58 16.76 -16.22
N CYS A 262 18.41 17.49 -15.12
CA CYS A 262 17.15 17.52 -14.37
C CYS A 262 16.18 18.51 -15.01
N ARG A 263 14.97 18.04 -15.32
CA ARG A 263 13.91 18.87 -15.92
C ARG A 263 12.86 19.32 -14.93
N ARG A 264 12.94 18.84 -13.68
CA ARG A 264 11.97 19.11 -12.61
C ARG A 264 12.46 20.23 -11.69
N SER A 265 13.59 20.03 -11.07
CA SER A 265 14.04 20.81 -9.94
C SER A 265 15.20 21.76 -10.31
N GLY A 266 15.21 22.94 -9.68
CA GLY A 266 16.30 23.90 -9.80
C GLY A 266 17.52 23.56 -8.94
N PRO A 267 18.56 24.41 -8.98
CA PRO A 267 19.85 24.10 -8.37
C PRO A 267 19.80 23.88 -6.86
N VAL A 268 19.00 24.66 -6.11
CA VAL A 268 18.90 24.55 -4.64
C VAL A 268 18.27 23.22 -4.23
N LEU A 269 17.18 22.82 -4.90
CA LEU A 269 16.52 21.53 -4.66
C LEU A 269 17.40 20.35 -5.04
N LEU A 270 18.14 20.47 -6.16
CA LEU A 270 19.10 19.44 -6.57
C LEU A 270 20.24 19.28 -5.59
N ASP A 271 20.76 20.37 -5.06
CA ASP A 271 21.83 20.34 -4.09
C ASP A 271 21.39 19.66 -2.78
N ALA A 272 20.20 19.99 -2.28
CA ALA A 272 19.61 19.35 -1.12
C ALA A 272 19.40 17.83 -1.35
N SER A 273 18.84 17.44 -2.50
CA SER A 273 18.64 16.03 -2.84
C SER A 273 19.96 15.25 -2.97
N ARG A 274 21.01 15.87 -3.49
CA ARG A 274 22.36 15.28 -3.57
C ARG A 274 22.95 14.99 -2.20
N ARG A 275 22.76 15.89 -1.22
CA ARG A 275 23.23 15.66 0.15
C ARG A 275 22.61 14.42 0.76
N VAL A 276 21.31 14.23 0.56
CA VAL A 276 20.62 12.98 0.99
C VAL A 276 21.14 11.77 0.22
N ALA A 277 21.24 11.86 -1.12
CA ALA A 277 21.70 10.76 -1.96
C ALA A 277 23.16 10.37 -1.69
N ALA A 278 24.01 11.30 -1.26
CA ALA A 278 25.41 11.03 -0.91
C ALA A 278 25.58 10.03 0.25
N ARG A 279 24.52 9.87 1.07
CA ARG A 279 24.48 8.91 2.19
C ARG A 279 23.95 7.53 1.79
N LEU A 280 23.37 7.41 0.60
CA LEU A 280 22.92 6.12 0.07
C LEU A 280 24.11 5.30 -0.46
N PRO A 281 24.07 3.96 -0.31
CA PRO A 281 25.09 3.09 -0.85
C PRO A 281 25.24 3.31 -2.37
N ALA A 282 26.47 3.21 -2.84
CA ALA A 282 26.73 3.23 -4.27
C ALA A 282 26.29 1.89 -4.87
N VAL A 283 25.49 1.92 -5.94
CA VAL A 283 25.11 0.71 -6.68
C VAL A 283 26.31 0.23 -7.49
N GLY A 284 26.87 -0.91 -7.09
CA GLY A 284 27.99 -1.52 -7.79
C GLY A 284 27.56 -2.09 -9.14
N LEU A 285 28.05 -1.53 -10.26
CA LEU A 285 27.90 -2.16 -11.57
C LEU A 285 28.90 -3.34 -11.69
N PRO A 286 28.43 -4.59 -11.89
CA PRO A 286 29.32 -5.74 -12.10
C PRO A 286 30.20 -5.54 -13.36
N GLY A 287 31.49 -5.72 -13.22
CA GLY A 287 32.49 -5.48 -14.29
C GLY A 287 33.40 -4.28 -14.02
N PHE A 288 33.05 -3.43 -13.06
CA PHE A 288 33.85 -2.28 -12.62
C PHE A 288 34.45 -2.46 -11.21
N ARG A 289 34.93 -3.68 -10.89
CA ARG A 289 35.75 -3.91 -9.70
C ARG A 289 37.12 -3.27 -9.89
N GLY A 290 37.14 -1.97 -9.96
CA GLY A 290 38.35 -1.15 -9.94
C GLY A 290 38.06 0.04 -9.04
N THR A 291 39.05 0.54 -8.35
CA THR A 291 39.04 1.60 -7.35
C THR A 291 38.50 2.97 -7.78
N SER A 292 37.76 3.03 -8.89
CA SER A 292 37.07 4.22 -9.36
C SER A 292 35.61 3.89 -9.64
N HIS A 293 34.67 4.57 -8.95
CA HIS A 293 33.27 4.61 -9.32
C HIS A 293 33.15 4.90 -10.82
N SER A 294 32.31 4.16 -11.55
CA SER A 294 32.15 4.36 -12.98
C SER A 294 31.73 5.80 -13.28
N ALA A 295 32.09 6.31 -14.45
CA ALA A 295 31.67 7.65 -14.86
C ALA A 295 30.13 7.75 -14.89
N ALA A 296 29.42 6.67 -15.18
CA ALA A 296 27.96 6.59 -15.16
C ALA A 296 27.38 6.69 -13.74
N GLU A 297 28.00 6.03 -12.74
CA GLU A 297 27.56 6.14 -11.33
C GLU A 297 27.76 7.53 -10.77
N ARG A 298 28.85 8.18 -11.12
CA ARG A 298 29.08 9.58 -10.74
C ARG A 298 28.13 10.53 -11.45
N ASN A 299 27.75 10.23 -12.69
CA ASN A 299 26.92 11.11 -13.50
C ASN A 299 25.45 11.07 -13.13
N HIS A 300 24.89 9.94 -12.64
CA HIS A 300 23.46 9.89 -12.32
C HIS A 300 23.07 10.78 -11.13
N ARG A 301 23.96 11.02 -10.16
CA ARG A 301 23.77 11.95 -9.05
C ARG A 301 24.25 13.37 -9.37
N ALA A 302 24.99 13.58 -10.47
CA ALA A 302 25.52 14.87 -10.87
C ALA A 302 24.63 15.58 -11.91
N LEU A 303 23.31 15.54 -11.68
CA LEU A 303 22.33 16.20 -12.55
C LEU A 303 22.54 17.71 -12.61
N ILE A 304 22.41 18.30 -13.79
CA ILE A 304 22.44 19.75 -14.00
C ILE A 304 21.01 20.23 -14.23
N PRO A 305 20.55 21.29 -13.56
CA PRO A 305 19.22 21.82 -13.80
C PRO A 305 19.11 22.44 -15.19
N LEU A 306 17.89 22.45 -15.76
CA LEU A 306 17.66 23.24 -16.97
C LEU A 306 18.00 24.72 -16.72
N PRO A 307 18.56 25.44 -17.71
CA PRO A 307 18.81 26.88 -17.58
C PRO A 307 17.55 27.70 -17.26
N SER A 308 16.37 27.22 -17.67
CA SER A 308 15.07 27.85 -17.40
C SER A 308 14.45 27.44 -16.07
N ALA A 309 15.08 26.52 -15.30
CA ALA A 309 14.53 26.11 -14.02
C ALA A 309 14.59 27.25 -12.99
N SER A 310 13.57 27.34 -12.14
CA SER A 310 13.59 28.28 -11.00
C SER A 310 14.74 27.93 -10.07
N LEU A 311 15.27 28.92 -9.32
CA LEU A 311 16.35 28.70 -8.35
C LEU A 311 15.99 27.59 -7.35
N GLY A 312 14.72 27.54 -6.94
CA GLY A 312 14.19 26.67 -5.92
C GLY A 312 14.38 27.20 -4.51
N ASP A 313 13.67 26.61 -3.56
CA ASP A 313 13.72 26.97 -2.14
C ASP A 313 13.59 25.70 -1.28
N VAL A 314 14.39 25.61 -0.22
CA VAL A 314 14.34 24.52 0.76
C VAL A 314 14.28 25.11 2.16
N ARG A 315 13.26 24.75 2.92
CA ARG A 315 13.07 25.23 4.30
C ARG A 315 12.86 24.06 5.24
N ILE A 316 13.52 24.13 6.41
CA ILE A 316 13.30 23.19 7.52
C ILE A 316 12.61 23.99 8.63
N VAL A 317 11.50 23.44 9.14
CA VAL A 317 10.69 24.09 10.17
C VAL A 317 10.50 23.11 11.33
N ILE A 318 10.92 23.54 12.52
CA ILE A 318 10.74 22.77 13.76
C ILE A 318 9.58 23.37 14.56
N ALA A 319 8.59 22.56 14.84
CA ALA A 319 7.43 22.91 15.66
C ALA A 319 7.59 22.37 17.10
N SER A 320 6.93 22.99 18.07
CA SER A 320 6.93 22.51 19.46
C SER A 320 5.90 21.41 19.75
N SER A 321 4.98 21.16 18.82
CA SER A 321 3.94 20.14 18.92
C SER A 321 3.32 19.81 17.57
N ASP A 322 2.66 18.65 17.43
CA ASP A 322 1.91 18.24 16.23
C ASP A 322 0.86 19.28 15.81
N ARG A 323 0.20 19.92 16.77
CA ARG A 323 -0.77 20.98 16.48
C ARG A 323 -0.12 22.21 15.87
N GLN A 324 1.03 22.60 16.39
CA GLN A 324 1.79 23.72 15.83
C GLN A 324 2.35 23.36 14.46
N GLU A 325 2.86 22.15 14.28
CA GLU A 325 3.32 21.66 12.97
C GLU A 325 2.20 21.77 11.94
N ALA A 326 1.03 21.20 12.23
CA ALA A 326 -0.12 21.27 11.32
C ALA A 326 -0.57 22.71 11.02
N ALA A 327 -0.50 23.62 11.99
CA ALA A 327 -0.81 25.04 11.78
C ALA A 327 0.23 25.72 10.88
N LEU A 328 1.52 25.42 11.04
CA LEU A 328 2.60 25.93 10.20
C LEU A 328 2.52 25.38 8.76
N VAL A 329 2.14 24.13 8.59
CA VAL A 329 1.85 23.55 7.28
C VAL A 329 0.69 24.29 6.62
N ALA A 330 -0.41 24.52 7.33
CA ALA A 330 -1.56 25.26 6.83
C ALA A 330 -1.18 26.71 6.42
N ASP A 331 -0.42 27.42 7.25
CA ASP A 331 0.05 28.78 6.95
C ASP A 331 0.95 28.80 5.69
N THR A 332 1.85 27.82 5.58
CA THR A 332 2.73 27.67 4.41
C THR A 332 1.94 27.50 3.12
N LEU A 333 0.97 26.61 3.09
CA LEU A 333 0.12 26.36 1.92
C LEU A 333 -0.74 27.58 1.56
N ARG A 334 -1.34 28.20 2.57
CA ARG A 334 -2.15 29.42 2.37
C ARG A 334 -1.33 30.59 1.83
N ARG A 335 -0.12 30.81 2.34
CA ARG A 335 0.77 31.86 1.82
C ARG A 335 1.14 31.59 0.38
N ALA A 336 1.52 30.36 0.04
CA ALA A 336 1.84 29.99 -1.34
C ALA A 336 0.65 30.23 -2.28
N HIS A 337 -0.59 29.93 -1.84
CA HIS A 337 -1.78 30.18 -2.65
C HIS A 337 -2.13 31.67 -2.74
N LEU A 338 -2.21 32.36 -1.61
CA LEU A 338 -2.72 33.73 -1.55
C LEU A 338 -1.71 34.77 -2.01
N ILE A 339 -0.42 34.57 -1.73
CA ILE A 339 0.66 35.52 -2.02
C ILE A 339 1.35 35.12 -3.32
N ASP A 340 1.80 33.88 -3.44
CA ASP A 340 2.58 33.40 -4.57
C ASP A 340 1.72 32.87 -5.72
N GLN A 341 0.39 32.89 -5.56
CA GLN A 341 -0.61 32.46 -6.55
C GLN A 341 -0.41 31.02 -7.06
N VAL A 342 0.11 30.13 -6.22
CA VAL A 342 0.26 28.71 -6.55
C VAL A 342 -1.12 28.05 -6.45
N PRO A 343 -1.60 27.34 -7.48
CA PRO A 343 -2.84 26.58 -7.40
C PRO A 343 -2.76 25.51 -6.30
N TRP A 344 -3.86 25.24 -5.62
CA TRP A 344 -3.91 24.19 -4.60
C TRP A 344 -3.52 22.82 -5.15
N SER A 345 -3.94 22.50 -6.36
CA SER A 345 -3.61 21.26 -7.07
C SER A 345 -2.12 21.11 -7.43
N SER A 346 -1.36 22.21 -7.39
CA SER A 346 0.09 22.22 -7.56
C SER A 346 0.86 22.09 -6.25
N MET A 347 0.18 21.76 -5.14
CA MET A 347 0.77 21.59 -3.81
C MET A 347 0.49 20.21 -3.25
N ALA A 348 1.43 19.68 -2.47
CA ALA A 348 1.26 18.42 -1.75
C ALA A 348 1.83 18.43 -0.33
N VAL A 349 1.19 17.65 0.55
CA VAL A 349 1.73 17.30 1.87
C VAL A 349 2.03 15.80 1.85
N LEU A 350 3.31 15.47 2.01
CA LEU A 350 3.78 14.08 2.00
C LEU A 350 4.10 13.63 3.43
N VAL A 351 3.62 12.44 3.76
CA VAL A 351 3.80 11.83 5.08
C VAL A 351 4.43 10.45 4.97
N ARG A 352 4.99 9.96 6.07
CA ARG A 352 5.53 8.59 6.14
C ARG A 352 4.43 7.54 6.33
N SER A 353 3.43 7.85 7.15
CA SER A 353 2.33 6.93 7.49
C SER A 353 0.99 7.64 7.36
N ALA A 354 0.13 7.16 6.45
CA ALA A 354 -1.18 7.72 6.25
C ALA A 354 -2.05 7.59 7.50
N VAL A 355 -2.14 6.41 8.08
CA VAL A 355 -2.96 6.08 9.25
C VAL A 355 -2.67 6.99 10.46
N ARG A 356 -1.40 7.26 10.71
CA ARG A 356 -0.98 8.06 11.88
C ARG A 356 -1.11 9.55 11.68
N GLN A 357 -0.79 10.05 10.47
CA GLN A 357 -0.56 11.48 10.23
C GLN A 357 -1.70 12.15 9.45
N VAL A 358 -2.33 11.46 8.49
CA VAL A 358 -3.33 12.08 7.61
C VAL A 358 -4.54 12.59 8.36
N PRO A 359 -5.18 11.87 9.32
CA PRO A 359 -6.40 12.36 9.97
C PRO A 359 -6.19 13.66 10.76
N GLY A 360 -5.02 13.83 11.37
CA GLY A 360 -4.66 15.05 12.10
C GLY A 360 -4.45 16.23 11.15
N LEU A 361 -3.65 16.02 10.12
CA LEU A 361 -3.36 17.03 9.09
C LEU A 361 -4.61 17.45 8.33
N GLN A 362 -5.44 16.50 7.89
CA GLN A 362 -6.67 16.77 7.17
C GLN A 362 -7.62 17.69 7.99
N ARG A 363 -7.84 17.35 9.26
CA ARG A 363 -8.65 18.19 10.14
C ARG A 363 -8.09 19.60 10.32
N ALA A 364 -6.78 19.71 10.52
CA ALA A 364 -6.15 21.00 10.73
C ALA A 364 -6.16 21.87 9.46
N LEU A 365 -5.86 21.30 8.31
CA LEU A 365 -5.84 22.00 7.02
C LEU A 365 -7.26 22.42 6.61
N SER A 366 -8.25 21.54 6.70
CA SER A 366 -9.65 21.87 6.42
C SER A 366 -10.16 22.94 7.37
N GLY A 367 -9.82 22.87 8.67
CA GLY A 367 -10.16 23.88 9.67
C GLY A 367 -9.52 25.26 9.38
N ALA A 368 -8.36 25.28 8.71
CA ALA A 368 -7.69 26.49 8.26
C ALA A 368 -8.20 27.00 6.89
N GLY A 369 -9.18 26.34 6.29
CA GLY A 369 -9.75 26.72 4.99
C GLY A 369 -8.88 26.30 3.80
N VAL A 370 -7.97 25.32 3.95
CA VAL A 370 -7.21 24.73 2.86
C VAL A 370 -8.01 23.56 2.29
N PRO A 371 -8.40 23.58 1.01
CA PRO A 371 -9.06 22.45 0.38
C PRO A 371 -8.04 21.30 0.25
N VAL A 372 -8.39 20.12 0.75
CA VAL A 372 -7.50 18.96 0.74
C VAL A 372 -8.13 17.78 0.02
N ALA A 373 -7.34 17.11 -0.77
CA ALA A 373 -7.66 15.84 -1.40
C ALA A 373 -6.73 14.76 -0.81
N VAL A 374 -7.32 13.81 -0.11
CA VAL A 374 -6.61 12.58 0.28
C VAL A 374 -6.85 11.58 -0.83
N ALA A 375 -5.78 10.99 -1.38
CA ALA A 375 -5.94 10.00 -2.43
C ALA A 375 -6.80 8.84 -1.89
N GLY A 376 -7.86 8.49 -2.62
CA GLY A 376 -8.90 7.57 -2.16
C GLY A 376 -8.45 6.21 -1.69
N ASP A 377 -7.23 5.85 -2.03
CA ASP A 377 -6.59 4.59 -1.67
C ASP A 377 -5.60 4.73 -0.48
N GLU A 378 -5.47 5.90 0.14
CA GLU A 378 -4.47 6.11 1.20
C GLU A 378 -4.92 5.63 2.57
N LEU A 379 -6.22 5.75 2.83
CA LEU A 379 -6.82 5.14 4.02
C LEU A 379 -7.49 3.84 3.57
N PRO A 380 -7.16 2.70 4.20
CA PRO A 380 -7.96 1.49 4.05
C PRO A 380 -9.44 1.82 4.32
N LEU A 381 -10.35 1.26 3.55
CA LEU A 381 -11.80 1.49 3.76
C LEU A 381 -12.22 1.20 5.22
N ALA A 382 -11.53 0.31 5.90
CA ALA A 382 -11.75 0.01 7.31
C ALA A 382 -11.43 1.18 8.26
N GLU A 383 -10.59 2.11 7.84
CA GLU A 383 -10.09 3.24 8.64
C GLU A 383 -10.62 4.60 8.15
N ASP A 384 -11.27 4.62 7.00
CA ASP A 384 -11.85 5.84 6.44
C ASP A 384 -12.98 6.37 7.36
N PRO A 385 -13.01 7.68 7.69
CA PRO A 385 -14.00 8.25 8.59
C PRO A 385 -15.47 8.04 8.16
N GLY A 386 -15.75 7.97 6.85
CA GLY A 386 -17.07 7.72 6.31
C GLY A 386 -17.53 6.27 6.45
N THR A 387 -16.64 5.32 6.43
CA THR A 387 -16.96 3.88 6.42
C THR A 387 -16.67 3.18 7.76
N SER A 388 -15.62 3.59 8.47
CA SER A 388 -15.18 2.97 9.73
C SER A 388 -16.30 2.83 10.78
N PRO A 389 -17.19 3.81 11.00
CA PRO A 389 -18.29 3.65 11.96
C PRO A 389 -19.27 2.54 11.59
N LEU A 390 -19.58 2.38 10.30
CA LEU A 390 -20.46 1.31 9.80
C LEU A 390 -19.82 -0.06 9.99
N LEU A 391 -18.56 -0.20 9.54
CA LEU A 391 -17.82 -1.46 9.62
C LEU A 391 -17.59 -1.89 11.08
N ARG A 392 -17.31 -0.93 11.96
CA ARG A 392 -17.12 -1.18 13.40
C ARG A 392 -18.43 -1.62 14.06
N LEU A 393 -19.55 -0.98 13.73
CA LEU A 393 -20.87 -1.39 14.22
C LEU A 393 -21.20 -2.82 13.76
N ILE A 394 -21.02 -3.13 12.48
CA ILE A 394 -21.28 -4.46 11.94
C ILE A 394 -20.33 -5.49 12.60
N GLY A 395 -19.04 -5.16 12.77
CA GLY A 395 -18.09 -6.02 13.48
C GLY A 395 -18.54 -6.36 14.90
N CYS A 396 -19.01 -5.38 15.67
CA CYS A 396 -19.58 -5.59 17.01
C CYS A 396 -20.90 -6.37 17.00
N ALA A 397 -21.67 -6.27 15.93
CA ALA A 397 -22.89 -7.07 15.78
C ALA A 397 -22.59 -8.55 15.54
N LEU A 398 -21.49 -8.86 14.82
CA LEU A 398 -21.05 -10.22 14.52
C LEU A 398 -20.24 -10.83 15.67
N ASP A 399 -19.42 -10.04 16.34
CA ASP A 399 -18.67 -10.42 17.55
C ASP A 399 -18.95 -9.46 18.71
N PRO A 400 -19.92 -9.79 19.56
CA PRO A 400 -20.27 -8.96 20.72
C PRO A 400 -19.14 -8.72 21.71
N HIS A 401 -18.11 -9.58 21.74
CA HIS A 401 -16.93 -9.37 22.60
C HIS A 401 -16.06 -8.20 22.14
N GLY A 402 -16.17 -7.82 20.89
CA GLY A 402 -15.52 -6.63 20.34
C GLY A 402 -16.17 -5.30 20.79
N LEU A 403 -17.38 -5.32 21.35
CA LEU A 403 -18.06 -4.12 21.84
C LEU A 403 -17.58 -3.77 23.26
N THR A 404 -16.41 -3.17 23.36
CA THR A 404 -15.88 -2.64 24.62
C THR A 404 -16.51 -1.32 24.99
N GLU A 405 -16.29 -0.84 26.23
CA GLU A 405 -16.81 0.46 26.69
C GLU A 405 -16.30 1.64 25.85
N ASP A 406 -15.05 1.56 25.35
CA ASP A 406 -14.47 2.59 24.47
C ASP A 406 -15.11 2.57 23.09
N VAL A 407 -15.30 1.39 22.50
CA VAL A 407 -15.99 1.23 21.22
C VAL A 407 -17.44 1.68 21.29
N ALA A 408 -18.13 1.38 22.40
CA ALA A 408 -19.48 1.86 22.64
C ALA A 408 -19.53 3.39 22.74
N ALA A 409 -18.57 4.00 23.42
CA ALA A 409 -18.44 5.45 23.51
C ALA A 409 -18.19 6.10 22.14
N GLU A 410 -17.33 5.49 21.32
CA GLU A 410 -17.03 5.95 19.97
C GLU A 410 -18.26 5.88 19.04
N LEU A 411 -18.96 4.75 19.03
CA LEU A 411 -20.21 4.60 18.24
C LEU A 411 -21.27 5.63 18.64
N LEU A 412 -21.39 5.92 19.94
CA LEU A 412 -22.35 6.90 20.46
C LEU A 412 -21.97 8.33 20.11
N THR A 413 -20.69 8.69 20.08
CA THR A 413 -20.24 10.06 19.79
C THR A 413 -19.95 10.28 18.29
N GLY A 414 -19.84 9.21 17.52
CA GLY A 414 -19.66 9.24 16.07
C GLY A 414 -20.92 9.58 15.29
N PRO A 415 -20.86 9.55 13.95
CA PRO A 415 -21.97 9.98 13.09
C PRO A 415 -23.25 9.14 13.29
N LEU A 416 -23.12 7.86 13.64
CA LEU A 416 -24.27 6.97 13.90
C LEU A 416 -25.05 7.35 15.17
N GLY A 417 -24.34 7.69 16.24
CA GLY A 417 -24.94 8.07 17.53
C GLY A 417 -25.26 9.55 17.64
N GLY A 418 -24.33 10.41 17.25
CA GLY A 418 -24.49 11.86 17.23
C GLY A 418 -24.57 12.51 18.62
N THR A 419 -24.15 11.82 19.70
CA THR A 419 -24.17 12.42 21.05
C THR A 419 -22.83 13.13 21.34
N ASP A 420 -22.86 14.12 22.25
CA ASP A 420 -21.66 14.81 22.69
C ASP A 420 -21.06 14.18 23.96
N ALA A 421 -19.87 14.63 24.34
CA ALA A 421 -19.18 14.15 25.54
C ALA A 421 -19.96 14.41 26.85
N ILE A 422 -20.86 15.43 26.86
CA ILE A 422 -21.68 15.75 28.02
C ILE A 422 -22.85 14.75 28.08
N GLY A 423 -23.49 14.51 26.95
CA GLY A 423 -24.57 13.51 26.83
C GLY A 423 -24.06 12.11 27.20
N LEU A 424 -22.89 11.73 26.73
CA LEU A 424 -22.25 10.46 27.07
C LEU A 424 -22.02 10.30 28.58
N ARG A 425 -21.53 11.34 29.25
CA ARG A 425 -21.33 11.33 30.71
C ARG A 425 -22.67 11.23 31.46
N ARG A 426 -23.70 11.91 30.99
CA ARG A 426 -25.06 11.84 31.56
C ARG A 426 -25.65 10.44 31.38
N LEU A 427 -25.51 9.84 30.21
CA LEU A 427 -25.95 8.48 29.94
C LEU A 427 -25.23 7.46 30.82
N ARG A 428 -23.92 7.53 30.97
CA ARG A 428 -23.15 6.66 31.90
C ARG A 428 -23.64 6.78 33.33
N ARG A 429 -23.90 8.01 33.80
CA ARG A 429 -24.44 8.24 35.17
C ARG A 429 -25.82 7.62 35.33
N LEU A 430 -26.70 7.79 34.32
CA LEU A 430 -28.02 7.24 34.31
C LEU A 430 -28.02 5.71 34.37
N LEU A 431 -27.20 5.06 33.49
CA LEU A 431 -27.11 3.61 33.44
C LEU A 431 -26.57 2.99 34.74
N ARG A 432 -25.61 3.62 35.41
CA ARG A 432 -25.08 3.17 36.72
C ARG A 432 -26.15 3.14 37.83
N GLN A 433 -27.21 3.91 37.72
CA GLN A 433 -28.32 3.88 38.67
C GLN A 433 -29.16 2.60 38.57
N ARG A 434 -29.09 1.88 37.42
CA ARG A 434 -29.84 0.62 37.19
C ARG A 434 -29.10 -0.65 37.65
N GLY A 435 -27.86 -0.56 37.99
CA GLY A 435 -27.07 -1.68 38.50
C GLY A 435 -25.57 -1.44 38.38
N PRO A 436 -24.78 -2.01 39.28
CA PRO A 436 -23.30 -1.97 39.19
C PRO A 436 -22.86 -2.78 37.97
N GLY A 437 -22.17 -2.15 37.01
CA GLY A 437 -21.53 -2.77 35.89
C GLY A 437 -20.25 -2.02 35.58
N GLU A 438 -19.17 -2.75 35.28
CA GLU A 438 -17.90 -2.14 34.89
C GLU A 438 -18.02 -1.45 33.51
N GLU A 439 -18.87 -1.98 32.62
CA GLU A 439 -19.07 -1.50 31.26
C GLU A 439 -20.55 -1.09 31.01
N PRO A 440 -20.99 0.06 31.53
CA PRO A 440 -22.41 0.42 31.47
C PRO A 440 -22.94 0.72 30.05
N LEU A 441 -22.10 1.26 29.15
CA LEU A 441 -22.52 1.57 27.78
C LEU A 441 -22.56 0.30 26.92
N ALA A 442 -21.51 -0.48 26.90
CA ALA A 442 -21.44 -1.73 26.13
C ALA A 442 -22.57 -2.70 26.56
N GLY A 443 -22.73 -2.92 27.88
CA GLY A 443 -23.81 -3.75 28.42
C GLY A 443 -25.22 -3.25 28.07
N ALA A 444 -25.44 -1.95 27.98
CA ALA A 444 -26.72 -1.39 27.59
C ALA A 444 -27.02 -1.50 26.09
N LEU A 445 -25.98 -1.42 25.23
CA LEU A 445 -26.13 -1.60 23.79
C LEU A 445 -26.36 -3.07 23.42
N LEU A 446 -25.82 -4.00 24.20
CA LEU A 446 -26.05 -5.45 24.00
C LEU A 446 -27.38 -5.92 24.56
N ASP A 447 -27.89 -5.25 25.58
CA ASP A 447 -29.21 -5.52 26.17
C ASP A 447 -30.13 -4.27 26.07
N PRO A 448 -30.87 -4.13 24.96
CA PRO A 448 -31.79 -2.97 24.75
C PRO A 448 -32.85 -2.80 25.82
N GLY A 449 -33.16 -3.83 26.57
CA GLY A 449 -34.08 -3.77 27.73
C GLY A 449 -33.60 -2.75 28.79
N ARG A 450 -32.29 -2.58 28.94
CA ARG A 450 -31.68 -1.59 29.83
C ARG A 450 -31.87 -0.15 29.34
N LEU A 451 -32.16 0.06 28.06
CA LEU A 451 -32.42 1.34 27.44
C LEU A 451 -33.93 1.68 27.40
N SER A 452 -34.80 0.75 27.83
CA SER A 452 -36.25 0.98 27.86
C SER A 452 -36.64 2.09 28.84
N PRO A 453 -37.62 2.96 28.50
CA PRO A 453 -38.16 3.95 29.41
C PRO A 453 -38.84 3.34 30.61
N ALA A 454 -39.42 2.13 30.45
CA ALA A 454 -40.07 1.42 31.54
C ALA A 454 -39.07 1.11 32.66
N GLY A 455 -39.32 1.67 33.85
CA GLY A 455 -38.42 1.50 35.00
C GLY A 455 -37.47 2.65 35.29
N TRP A 456 -37.49 3.72 34.50
CA TRP A 456 -36.85 4.99 34.90
C TRP A 456 -37.82 5.86 35.66
N GLN A 457 -37.38 6.41 36.81
CA GLN A 457 -38.19 7.42 37.49
C GLN A 457 -38.14 8.73 36.70
N PRO A 458 -39.32 9.37 36.43
CA PRO A 458 -39.35 10.69 35.82
C PRO A 458 -38.55 11.69 36.66
N GLY A 459 -37.70 12.48 36.03
CA GLY A 459 -36.91 13.50 36.72
C GLY A 459 -35.81 14.09 35.86
N HIS A 460 -35.20 15.15 36.37
CA HIS A 460 -34.20 15.95 35.65
C HIS A 460 -33.03 15.14 35.07
N ALA A 461 -32.60 14.02 35.70
CA ALA A 461 -31.53 13.19 35.22
C ALA A 461 -31.90 12.45 33.91
N LEU A 462 -33.13 11.95 33.81
CA LEU A 462 -33.64 11.29 32.61
C LEU A 462 -33.85 12.30 31.48
N GLU A 463 -34.45 13.46 31.78
CA GLU A 463 -34.64 14.55 30.82
C GLU A 463 -33.30 15.04 30.27
N ALA A 464 -32.30 15.25 31.14
CA ALA A 464 -30.97 15.70 30.77
C ALA A 464 -30.16 14.67 29.92
N ALA A 465 -30.50 13.38 30.00
CA ALA A 465 -29.89 12.30 29.26
C ALA A 465 -30.73 11.83 28.05
N SER A 466 -31.88 12.40 27.79
CA SER A 466 -32.88 11.93 26.81
C SER A 466 -32.30 11.82 25.39
N GLY A 467 -31.53 12.79 24.93
CA GLY A 467 -30.87 12.77 23.64
C GLY A 467 -29.83 11.65 23.51
N ALA A 468 -28.99 11.46 24.55
CA ALA A 468 -28.01 10.40 24.57
C ALA A 468 -28.65 9.00 24.71
N LEU A 469 -29.78 8.91 25.42
CA LEU A 469 -30.55 7.68 25.50
C LEU A 469 -31.19 7.32 24.16
N ALA A 470 -31.69 8.31 23.41
CA ALA A 470 -32.17 8.10 22.03
C ALA A 470 -31.08 7.66 21.09
N ALA A 471 -29.87 8.25 21.23
CA ALA A 471 -28.70 7.81 20.49
C ALA A 471 -28.33 6.34 20.80
N ALA A 472 -28.31 5.96 22.08
CA ALA A 472 -28.03 4.60 22.50
C ALA A 472 -29.03 3.57 21.94
N ARG A 473 -30.35 3.92 21.93
CA ARG A 473 -31.39 3.07 21.32
C ARG A 473 -31.13 2.89 19.82
N ARG A 474 -30.85 3.98 19.11
CA ARG A 474 -30.55 3.94 17.68
C ARG A 474 -29.36 3.02 17.39
N ILE A 475 -28.25 3.08 18.16
CA ILE A 475 -27.12 2.17 18.01
C ILE A 475 -27.51 0.72 18.31
N ALA A 476 -28.28 0.48 19.36
CA ALA A 476 -28.76 -0.87 19.70
C ALA A 476 -29.67 -1.45 18.59
N ASP A 477 -30.54 -0.63 18.02
CA ASP A 477 -31.39 -1.03 16.88
C ASP A 477 -30.54 -1.35 15.64
N LEU A 478 -29.53 -0.56 15.32
CA LEU A 478 -28.60 -0.82 14.21
C LEU A 478 -27.78 -2.10 14.42
N LEU A 479 -27.34 -2.38 15.65
CA LEU A 479 -26.69 -3.65 16.00
C LEU A 479 -27.62 -4.85 15.78
N ALA A 480 -28.91 -4.70 16.07
CA ALA A 480 -29.93 -5.73 15.85
C ALA A 480 -30.16 -5.95 14.34
N VAL A 481 -30.28 -4.87 13.56
CA VAL A 481 -30.40 -4.93 12.09
C VAL A 481 -29.20 -5.67 11.50
N ALA A 482 -27.97 -5.26 11.85
CA ALA A 482 -26.75 -5.89 11.37
C ALA A 482 -26.68 -7.39 11.69
N ARG A 483 -27.06 -7.79 12.92
CA ARG A 483 -27.11 -9.21 13.31
C ARG A 483 -28.14 -10.01 12.52
N SER A 484 -29.31 -9.45 12.31
CA SER A 484 -30.38 -10.10 11.56
C SER A 484 -30.02 -10.29 10.10
N ALA A 485 -29.51 -9.25 9.46
CA ALA A 485 -29.08 -9.28 8.06
C ALA A 485 -27.93 -10.28 7.83
N ALA A 486 -26.97 -10.35 8.74
CA ALA A 486 -25.79 -11.20 8.59
C ALA A 486 -26.07 -12.73 8.58
N VAL A 487 -27.28 -13.16 8.94
CA VAL A 487 -27.62 -14.60 9.01
C VAL A 487 -27.74 -15.24 7.62
N ALA A 488 -28.29 -14.52 6.63
CA ALA A 488 -28.63 -15.11 5.33
C ALA A 488 -28.34 -14.19 4.13
N SER A 489 -27.78 -12.98 4.34
CA SER A 489 -27.57 -12.00 3.29
C SER A 489 -26.10 -11.93 2.86
N THR A 490 -25.86 -11.45 1.65
CA THR A 490 -24.52 -11.14 1.12
C THR A 490 -23.89 -9.96 1.87
N ALA A 491 -22.58 -9.73 1.69
CA ALA A 491 -21.92 -8.60 2.33
C ALA A 491 -22.51 -7.26 1.88
N GLN A 492 -22.86 -7.15 0.60
CA GLN A 492 -23.49 -5.95 0.05
C GLN A 492 -24.88 -5.70 0.65
N GLU A 493 -25.70 -6.74 0.82
CA GLU A 493 -27.03 -6.64 1.43
C GLU A 493 -26.95 -6.24 2.91
N VAL A 494 -26.04 -6.82 3.69
CA VAL A 494 -25.84 -6.44 5.10
C VAL A 494 -25.44 -4.97 5.21
N LEU A 495 -24.52 -4.52 4.37
CA LEU A 495 -24.11 -3.10 4.32
C LEU A 495 -25.29 -2.20 3.97
N TRP A 496 -26.12 -2.61 3.01
CA TRP A 496 -27.29 -1.84 2.59
C TRP A 496 -28.31 -1.68 3.72
N GLU A 497 -28.69 -2.78 4.38
CA GLU A 497 -29.64 -2.76 5.49
C GLU A 497 -29.18 -1.82 6.63
N VAL A 498 -27.91 -1.87 7.00
CA VAL A 498 -27.36 -1.00 8.05
C VAL A 498 -27.27 0.46 7.57
N TRP A 499 -26.85 0.68 6.33
CA TRP A 499 -26.74 2.02 5.75
C TRP A 499 -28.11 2.71 5.66
N ASP A 500 -29.11 2.02 5.13
CA ASP A 500 -30.48 2.53 5.01
C ASP A 500 -31.07 2.82 6.40
N ALA A 501 -30.96 1.88 7.33
CA ALA A 501 -31.46 2.06 8.71
C ALA A 501 -30.73 3.19 9.47
N SER A 502 -29.47 3.51 9.12
CA SER A 502 -28.70 4.58 9.76
C SER A 502 -29.23 5.98 9.50
N GLY A 503 -29.87 6.19 8.34
CA GLY A 503 -30.33 7.49 7.87
C GLY A 503 -29.22 8.47 7.50
N LEU A 504 -27.94 8.02 7.48
CA LEU A 504 -26.80 8.87 7.17
C LEU A 504 -26.81 9.38 5.73
N ALA A 505 -27.38 8.61 4.78
CA ALA A 505 -27.49 9.01 3.39
C ALA A 505 -28.19 10.36 3.24
N GLY A 506 -29.38 10.52 3.81
CA GLY A 506 -30.13 11.77 3.75
C GLY A 506 -29.45 12.91 4.50
N GLN A 507 -28.83 12.64 5.64
CA GLN A 507 -28.11 13.62 6.43
C GLN A 507 -26.90 14.18 5.69
N TRP A 508 -26.08 13.29 5.08
CA TRP A 508 -24.87 13.70 4.36
C TRP A 508 -25.18 14.36 3.03
N GLN A 509 -26.23 13.89 2.30
CA GLN A 509 -26.69 14.57 1.09
C GLN A 509 -27.18 16.01 1.39
N ALA A 510 -27.92 16.21 2.47
CA ALA A 510 -28.35 17.53 2.87
C ALA A 510 -27.16 18.43 3.28
N THR A 511 -26.15 17.87 3.95
CA THR A 511 -24.93 18.58 4.33
C THR A 511 -24.09 18.94 3.10
N SER A 512 -23.94 18.02 2.15
CA SER A 512 -23.29 18.22 0.86
C SER A 512 -23.95 19.35 0.08
N ALA A 513 -25.28 19.32 -0.05
CA ALA A 513 -26.06 20.35 -0.74
C ALA A 513 -25.94 21.75 -0.08
N ALA A 514 -25.70 21.82 1.22
CA ALA A 514 -25.45 23.07 1.93
C ALA A 514 -24.06 23.68 1.62
N GLY A 515 -23.15 22.90 1.08
CA GLY A 515 -21.83 23.36 0.63
C GLY A 515 -20.86 23.70 1.77
N GLY A 516 -19.77 24.40 1.39
CA GLY A 516 -18.70 24.76 2.33
C GLY A 516 -17.84 23.55 2.74
N THR A 517 -16.98 23.73 3.74
CA THR A 517 -16.06 22.68 4.21
C THR A 517 -16.78 21.44 4.73
N ARG A 518 -17.94 21.61 5.38
CA ARG A 518 -18.76 20.50 5.85
C ARG A 518 -19.40 19.73 4.70
N GLY A 519 -19.85 20.46 3.65
CA GLY A 519 -20.36 19.84 2.44
C GLY A 519 -19.30 18.99 1.74
N ALA A 520 -18.11 19.52 1.56
CA ALA A 520 -16.99 18.76 0.98
C ALA A 520 -16.59 17.52 1.79
N THR A 521 -16.68 17.59 3.14
CA THR A 521 -16.46 16.40 3.99
C THR A 521 -17.56 15.37 3.77
N ALA A 522 -18.83 15.80 3.72
CA ALA A 522 -19.95 14.91 3.47
C ALA A 522 -19.88 14.25 2.08
N ASP A 523 -19.40 14.96 1.06
CA ASP A 523 -19.14 14.39 -0.27
C ASP A 523 -18.07 13.29 -0.20
N ALA A 524 -16.96 13.55 0.49
CA ALA A 524 -15.90 12.56 0.66
C ALA A 524 -16.38 11.32 1.43
N ASP A 525 -17.20 11.50 2.48
CA ASP A 525 -17.79 10.40 3.24
C ASP A 525 -18.76 9.56 2.38
N LEU A 526 -19.57 10.22 1.52
CA LEU A 526 -20.44 9.53 0.57
C LEU A 526 -19.65 8.74 -0.49
N ASP A 527 -18.58 9.33 -1.03
CA ASP A 527 -17.68 8.63 -1.98
C ASP A 527 -17.03 7.42 -1.34
N ALA A 528 -16.61 7.51 -0.06
CA ALA A 528 -16.04 6.40 0.68
C ALA A 528 -17.06 5.25 0.85
N VAL A 529 -18.32 5.58 1.14
CA VAL A 529 -19.38 4.58 1.24
C VAL A 529 -19.67 3.93 -0.11
N LEU A 530 -19.69 4.68 -1.21
CA LEU A 530 -19.82 4.11 -2.56
C LEU A 530 -18.67 3.13 -2.87
N ALA A 531 -17.43 3.51 -2.54
CA ALA A 531 -16.29 2.62 -2.71
C ALA A 531 -16.40 1.34 -1.85
N LEU A 532 -16.99 1.45 -0.65
CA LEU A 532 -17.25 0.29 0.20
C LEU A 532 -18.30 -0.65 -0.41
N PHE A 533 -19.39 -0.12 -0.98
CA PHE A 533 -20.39 -0.91 -1.69
C PHE A 533 -19.79 -1.61 -2.93
N ASP A 534 -18.97 -0.90 -3.70
CA ASP A 534 -18.25 -1.50 -4.84
C ASP A 534 -17.31 -2.62 -4.40
N ALA A 535 -16.64 -2.46 -3.26
CA ALA A 535 -15.80 -3.51 -2.68
C ALA A 535 -16.61 -4.74 -2.28
N ALA A 536 -17.78 -4.53 -1.65
CA ALA A 536 -18.70 -5.61 -1.27
C ALA A 536 -19.28 -6.32 -2.48
N ALA A 537 -19.72 -5.59 -3.51
CA ALA A 537 -20.24 -6.18 -4.75
C ALA A 537 -19.20 -7.05 -5.46
N ARG A 538 -17.94 -6.59 -5.52
CA ARG A 538 -16.83 -7.39 -6.06
C ARG A 538 -16.55 -8.64 -5.21
N PHE A 539 -16.62 -8.51 -3.88
CA PHE A 539 -16.46 -9.63 -2.98
C PHE A 539 -17.56 -10.67 -3.19
N ASP A 540 -18.83 -10.26 -3.20
CA ASP A 540 -19.98 -11.16 -3.39
C ASP A 540 -19.95 -11.84 -4.77
N SER A 541 -19.52 -11.13 -5.83
CA SER A 541 -19.37 -11.70 -7.17
C SER A 541 -18.30 -12.79 -7.23
N ARG A 542 -17.20 -12.63 -6.48
CA ARG A 542 -16.09 -13.58 -6.45
C ARG A 542 -16.29 -14.72 -5.47
N MET A 543 -17.06 -14.46 -4.43
CA MET A 543 -17.31 -15.39 -3.33
C MET A 543 -18.81 -15.45 -2.97
N PRO A 544 -19.64 -16.05 -3.80
CA PRO A 544 -21.09 -16.09 -3.59
C PRO A 544 -21.54 -16.69 -2.25
N ALA A 545 -20.70 -17.51 -1.61
CA ALA A 545 -20.91 -18.08 -0.28
C ALA A 545 -20.09 -17.36 0.83
N GLY A 546 -19.52 -16.19 0.52
CA GLY A 546 -18.72 -15.41 1.48
C GLY A 546 -19.61 -14.74 2.52
N SER A 547 -19.24 -14.86 3.80
CA SER A 547 -19.96 -14.17 4.88
C SER A 547 -19.50 -12.73 5.06
N MET A 548 -20.35 -11.90 5.66
CA MET A 548 -19.98 -10.52 6.06
C MET A 548 -18.76 -10.47 7.00
N ALA A 549 -18.61 -11.44 7.90
CA ALA A 549 -17.42 -11.55 8.75
C ALA A 549 -16.15 -11.71 7.93
N LEU A 550 -16.22 -12.48 6.85
CA LEU A 550 -15.11 -12.70 5.94
C LEU A 550 -14.76 -11.46 5.12
N PHE A 551 -15.77 -10.72 4.70
CA PHE A 551 -15.58 -9.41 4.04
C PHE A 551 -14.87 -8.41 4.96
N LEU A 552 -15.32 -8.30 6.22
CA LEU A 552 -14.68 -7.45 7.23
C LEU A 552 -13.22 -7.87 7.48
N ASP A 553 -12.97 -9.16 7.60
CA ASP A 553 -11.61 -9.70 7.72
C ASP A 553 -10.73 -9.32 6.53
N GLY A 554 -11.28 -9.33 5.33
CA GLY A 554 -10.60 -8.90 4.12
C GLY A 554 -10.25 -7.41 4.11
N LEU A 555 -11.19 -6.56 4.53
CA LEU A 555 -10.97 -5.11 4.61
C LEU A 555 -9.94 -4.71 5.67
N THR A 556 -10.03 -5.30 6.87
CA THR A 556 -9.10 -5.01 7.97
C THR A 556 -7.69 -5.58 7.73
N GLY A 557 -7.53 -6.51 6.77
CA GLY A 557 -6.24 -7.07 6.36
C GLY A 557 -5.52 -6.27 5.29
N GLN A 558 -6.14 -5.25 4.73
CA GLN A 558 -5.50 -4.34 3.79
C GLN A 558 -4.64 -3.32 4.54
N GLU A 559 -3.46 -3.73 5.01
CA GLU A 559 -2.47 -2.79 5.60
C GLU A 559 -1.93 -1.80 4.56
N ILE A 560 -2.01 -2.14 3.28
CA ILE A 560 -1.67 -1.26 2.15
C ILE A 560 -2.90 -1.26 1.26
N ALA A 561 -3.51 -0.10 1.11
CA ALA A 561 -4.61 0.10 0.19
C ALA A 561 -4.24 -0.47 -1.18
N GLY A 562 -5.04 -1.42 -1.66
CA GLY A 562 -4.83 -2.02 -2.97
C GLY A 562 -4.96 -0.96 -4.07
N ASP A 563 -4.36 -1.21 -5.24
CA ASP A 563 -4.59 -0.43 -6.46
C ASP A 563 -6.09 -0.53 -6.84
N THR A 564 -6.95 0.21 -6.15
CA THR A 564 -8.35 0.32 -6.52
C THR A 564 -8.45 1.30 -7.68
N LEU A 565 -9.04 0.84 -8.78
CA LEU A 565 -9.34 1.65 -9.96
C LEU A 565 -10.55 2.59 -9.74
N ALA A 566 -11.08 2.70 -8.53
CA ALA A 566 -12.12 3.66 -8.21
C ALA A 566 -11.51 5.07 -8.30
N GLU A 567 -11.63 5.70 -9.43
CA GLU A 567 -11.47 7.14 -9.58
C GLU A 567 -12.55 7.79 -8.70
N ARG A 568 -12.19 8.19 -7.49
CA ARG A 568 -12.99 9.18 -6.77
C ARG A 568 -13.01 10.43 -7.63
N GLY A 569 -14.18 11.01 -7.80
CA GLY A 569 -14.41 12.18 -8.65
C GLY A 569 -13.31 13.21 -8.45
N HIS A 570 -12.86 13.83 -9.53
CA HIS A 570 -11.77 14.80 -9.52
C HIS A 570 -12.01 15.79 -8.40
N ALA A 571 -11.24 15.67 -7.31
CA ALA A 571 -11.16 16.74 -6.35
C ALA A 571 -10.72 17.98 -7.14
N GLY A 572 -11.53 19.04 -7.13
CA GLY A 572 -11.22 20.28 -7.82
C GLY A 572 -9.83 20.80 -7.45
N ASP A 573 -9.59 22.10 -7.52
CA ASP A 573 -8.30 22.68 -7.09
C ASP A 573 -8.10 22.46 -5.58
N ALA A 574 -7.36 21.40 -5.18
CA ALA A 574 -7.14 20.98 -3.80
C ALA A 574 -5.70 20.49 -3.59
N VAL A 575 -5.19 20.65 -2.35
CA VAL A 575 -3.89 20.15 -1.93
C VAL A 575 -3.92 18.64 -1.76
N THR A 576 -3.00 17.93 -2.39
CA THR A 576 -2.87 16.48 -2.25
C THR A 576 -2.19 16.13 -0.92
N ILE A 577 -2.85 15.33 -0.07
CA ILE A 577 -2.18 14.67 1.06
C ILE A 577 -1.93 13.22 0.66
N SER A 578 -0.65 12.78 0.75
CA SER A 578 -0.24 11.46 0.26
C SER A 578 0.95 10.92 1.04
N THR A 579 1.10 9.59 1.02
CA THR A 579 2.35 8.97 1.51
C THR A 579 3.48 9.16 0.50
N ALA A 580 4.73 9.19 1.00
CA ALA A 580 5.90 9.28 0.15
C ALA A 580 6.01 8.14 -0.87
N HIS A 581 5.55 6.93 -0.53
CA HIS A 581 5.51 5.78 -1.45
C HIS A 581 4.64 6.05 -2.68
N ARG A 582 3.46 6.64 -2.47
CA ARG A 582 2.50 6.93 -3.54
C ARG A 582 2.83 8.20 -4.33
N ALA A 583 3.65 9.08 -3.74
CA ALA A 583 4.15 10.26 -4.41
C ALA A 583 5.19 9.93 -5.49
N LYS A 584 5.69 8.68 -5.54
CA LYS A 584 6.62 8.23 -6.58
C LYS A 584 5.99 8.40 -7.98
N GLY A 585 6.74 8.99 -8.90
CA GLY A 585 6.27 9.35 -10.25
C GLY A 585 5.55 10.70 -10.33
N LEU A 586 4.97 11.21 -9.23
CA LEU A 586 4.26 12.49 -9.20
C LEU A 586 5.20 13.69 -8.94
N GLU A 587 4.69 14.91 -9.14
CA GLU A 587 5.46 16.13 -8.90
C GLU A 587 4.54 17.35 -8.70
N TRP A 588 4.95 18.27 -7.81
CA TRP A 588 4.21 19.49 -7.48
C TRP A 588 5.15 20.70 -7.39
N ASP A 589 4.61 21.91 -7.48
CA ASP A 589 5.38 23.13 -7.33
C ASP A 589 5.87 23.31 -5.89
N LEU A 590 4.99 23.09 -4.91
CA LEU A 590 5.29 23.12 -3.49
C LEU A 590 5.03 21.72 -2.88
N VAL A 591 6.03 21.18 -2.21
CA VAL A 591 5.92 19.96 -1.42
C VAL A 591 6.25 20.26 0.03
N VAL A 592 5.35 19.88 0.92
CA VAL A 592 5.61 19.83 2.36
C VAL A 592 5.81 18.36 2.76
N VAL A 593 6.95 18.05 3.35
CA VAL A 593 7.21 16.72 3.94
C VAL A 593 7.02 16.84 5.45
N ALA A 594 5.92 16.31 5.96
CA ALA A 594 5.49 16.53 7.34
C ALA A 594 5.81 15.35 8.27
N GLY A 595 6.11 15.68 9.54
CA GLY A 595 6.35 14.70 10.60
C GLY A 595 7.65 13.93 10.45
N VAL A 596 8.74 14.62 10.09
CA VAL A 596 10.06 14.01 9.88
C VAL A 596 10.81 13.90 11.21
N GLN A 597 10.48 12.89 11.99
CA GLN A 597 10.95 12.67 13.37
C GLN A 597 11.58 11.30 13.54
N GLU A 598 12.57 11.15 14.43
CA GLU A 598 13.12 9.85 14.80
C GLU A 598 12.02 8.91 15.30
N GLY A 599 12.02 7.66 14.86
CA GLY A 599 10.99 6.67 15.18
C GLY A 599 9.69 6.78 14.38
N VAL A 600 9.53 7.83 13.55
CA VAL A 600 8.47 7.97 12.55
C VAL A 600 9.07 7.93 11.14
N TRP A 601 10.07 8.74 10.90
CA TRP A 601 10.83 8.78 9.68
C TRP A 601 12.30 9.16 9.98
N PRO A 602 13.21 8.19 10.12
CA PRO A 602 13.10 6.76 9.76
C PRO A 602 12.31 5.92 10.77
N ASP A 603 11.54 4.94 10.27
CA ASP A 603 10.98 3.87 11.08
C ASP A 603 11.92 2.67 11.08
N LEU A 604 12.79 2.60 12.08
CA LEU A 604 13.80 1.55 12.21
C LEU A 604 13.35 0.39 13.11
N ARG A 605 12.08 0.31 13.45
CA ARG A 605 11.57 -0.79 14.27
C ARG A 605 11.66 -2.09 13.46
N LEU A 606 12.45 -3.02 13.96
CA LEU A 606 12.46 -4.37 13.42
C LEU A 606 11.08 -4.99 13.66
N ARG A 607 10.36 -5.24 12.61
CA ARG A 607 9.12 -6.02 12.70
C ARG A 607 9.53 -7.44 13.00
N GLY A 608 9.23 -7.92 14.21
CA GLY A 608 9.53 -9.29 14.59
C GLY A 608 8.85 -10.25 13.63
N SER A 609 9.61 -10.98 12.84
CA SER A 609 9.12 -12.02 11.94
C SER A 609 9.32 -13.38 12.62
N LEU A 610 8.24 -14.14 12.76
CA LEU A 610 8.30 -15.51 13.29
C LEU A 610 9.03 -16.46 12.33
N LEU A 611 8.86 -16.20 11.02
CA LEU A 611 9.44 -16.99 9.94
C LEU A 611 10.77 -16.44 9.41
N GLY A 612 11.18 -15.24 9.82
CA GLY A 612 12.45 -14.63 9.38
C GLY A 612 12.45 -14.28 7.90
N MET A 613 11.51 -13.44 7.46
CA MET A 613 11.36 -13.06 6.04
C MET A 613 12.62 -12.43 5.47
N ASP A 614 13.26 -11.52 6.21
CA ASP A 614 14.49 -10.84 5.75
C ASP A 614 15.66 -11.83 5.62
N GLU A 615 15.73 -12.81 6.51
CA GLU A 615 16.72 -13.89 6.43
C GLU A 615 16.48 -14.77 5.19
N LEU A 616 15.21 -15.04 4.84
CA LEU A 616 14.88 -15.77 3.61
C LEU A 616 15.37 -15.02 2.37
N VAL A 617 15.06 -13.72 2.30
CA VAL A 617 15.49 -12.85 1.21
C VAL A 617 17.01 -12.88 1.06
N GLU A 618 17.73 -12.67 2.14
CA GLU A 618 19.19 -12.67 2.19
C GLU A 618 19.77 -14.03 1.79
N ALA A 619 19.20 -15.12 2.31
CA ALA A 619 19.65 -16.48 2.01
C ALA A 619 19.41 -16.87 0.54
N ALA A 620 18.32 -16.40 -0.04
CA ALA A 620 18.00 -16.64 -1.44
C ALA A 620 18.90 -15.83 -2.39
N ASP A 621 19.15 -14.56 -2.07
CA ASP A 621 19.90 -13.63 -2.92
C ASP A 621 21.43 -13.92 -2.89
N ARG A 622 21.98 -14.29 -1.73
CA ARG A 622 23.43 -14.61 -1.58
C ARG A 622 23.79 -16.05 -1.93
N GLY A 623 22.79 -16.92 -2.07
CA GLY A 623 23.01 -18.36 -2.24
C GLY A 623 23.52 -19.04 -0.96
N ALA A 624 23.77 -20.36 -1.06
CA ALA A 624 24.04 -21.22 0.10
C ALA A 624 25.30 -20.86 0.92
N ALA A 625 26.28 -20.18 0.32
CA ALA A 625 27.53 -19.81 1.01
C ALA A 625 27.34 -18.55 1.90
N GLY A 626 26.57 -17.56 1.45
CA GLY A 626 26.33 -16.36 2.23
C GLY A 626 25.28 -16.54 3.35
N ALA A 627 24.42 -17.55 3.22
CA ALA A 627 23.42 -17.86 4.23
C ALA A 627 24.02 -18.48 5.52
N ALA A 628 25.15 -19.14 5.44
CA ALA A 628 25.85 -19.69 6.61
C ALA A 628 26.39 -18.59 7.54
N ASP A 629 26.76 -17.44 7.01
CA ASP A 629 27.28 -16.31 7.78
C ASP A 629 26.19 -15.65 8.65
N LEU A 630 24.90 -15.72 8.23
CA LEU A 630 23.77 -15.20 8.98
C LEU A 630 23.50 -15.98 10.27
N VAL A 631 23.76 -17.28 10.28
CA VAL A 631 23.55 -18.15 11.43
C VAL A 631 24.69 -18.03 12.44
N THR A 632 25.90 -17.71 11.98
CA THR A 632 27.13 -17.71 12.83
C THR A 632 27.38 -16.38 13.53
N ALA A 633 26.74 -15.27 13.13
CA ALA A 633 26.97 -13.94 13.70
C ALA A 633 25.65 -13.12 13.80
N PRO A 634 24.73 -13.47 14.71
CA PRO A 634 23.41 -12.84 14.81
C PRO A 634 23.48 -11.32 15.09
N ASP A 635 24.43 -10.86 15.87
CA ASP A 635 24.59 -9.42 16.17
C ASP A 635 25.04 -8.63 14.91
N ALA A 636 25.93 -9.19 14.11
CA ALA A 636 26.35 -8.58 12.86
C ALA A 636 25.20 -8.55 11.83
N ALA A 637 24.38 -9.58 11.80
CA ALA A 637 23.19 -9.65 10.95
C ALA A 637 22.16 -8.59 11.37
N ALA A 638 21.90 -8.39 12.65
CA ALA A 638 20.99 -7.36 13.15
C ALA A 638 21.47 -5.93 12.82
N VAL A 639 22.76 -5.67 12.92
CA VAL A 639 23.37 -4.39 12.51
C VAL A 639 23.23 -4.17 11.01
N ALA A 640 23.50 -5.19 10.20
CA ALA A 640 23.36 -5.11 8.75
C ALA A 640 21.90 -4.84 8.33
N LEU A 641 20.94 -5.51 8.98
CA LEU A 641 19.51 -5.31 8.74
C LEU A 641 19.07 -3.89 9.12
N SER A 642 19.50 -3.38 10.27
CA SER A 642 19.21 -2.00 10.69
C SER A 642 19.79 -0.97 9.73
N SER A 643 20.99 -1.21 9.19
CA SER A 643 21.60 -0.35 8.16
C SER A 643 20.79 -0.38 6.86
N LYS A 644 20.34 -1.56 6.43
CA LYS A 644 19.51 -1.73 5.25
C LYS A 644 18.17 -1.00 5.37
N LEU A 645 17.50 -1.12 6.54
CA LEU A 645 16.26 -0.39 6.83
C LEU A 645 16.48 1.13 6.79
N LEU A 646 17.59 1.62 7.36
CA LEU A 646 17.90 3.04 7.31
C LEU A 646 18.12 3.54 5.87
N ASP A 647 18.75 2.73 5.02
CA ASP A 647 18.95 3.08 3.61
C ASP A 647 17.62 3.07 2.82
N GLU A 648 16.71 2.14 3.13
CA GLU A 648 15.35 2.12 2.55
C GLU A 648 14.55 3.37 2.96
N GLU A 649 14.56 3.73 4.24
CA GLU A 649 13.92 4.93 4.74
C GLU A 649 14.53 6.22 4.15
N ARG A 650 15.85 6.23 3.93
CA ARG A 650 16.53 7.34 3.28
C ARG A 650 16.17 7.46 1.79
N ARG A 651 16.03 6.33 1.07
CA ARG A 651 15.52 6.34 -0.32
C ARG A 651 14.10 6.89 -0.37
N LEU A 652 13.25 6.49 0.59
CA LEU A 652 11.90 7.00 0.67
C LEU A 652 11.87 8.52 0.93
N PHE A 653 12.73 9.02 1.81
CA PHE A 653 12.89 10.45 2.06
C PHE A 653 13.43 11.18 0.83
N TYR A 654 14.41 10.59 0.12
CA TYR A 654 14.91 11.11 -1.15
C TYR A 654 13.79 11.19 -2.20
N VAL A 655 12.96 10.18 -2.32
CA VAL A 655 11.78 10.23 -3.21
C VAL A 655 10.89 11.40 -2.84
N ALA A 656 10.51 11.57 -1.57
CA ALA A 656 9.66 12.67 -1.14
C ALA A 656 10.29 14.05 -1.44
N ALA A 657 11.57 14.23 -1.11
CA ALA A 657 12.29 15.49 -1.32
C ALA A 657 12.41 15.87 -2.81
N THR A 658 12.49 14.87 -3.70
CA THR A 658 12.61 15.08 -5.15
C THR A 658 11.28 15.27 -5.88
N ARG A 659 10.15 15.37 -5.16
CA ARG A 659 8.84 15.61 -5.80
C ARG A 659 8.58 17.10 -6.06
N SER A 660 9.35 18.00 -5.45
CA SER A 660 9.17 19.44 -5.60
C SER A 660 9.83 19.99 -6.87
N ARG A 661 9.11 20.90 -7.53
CA ARG A 661 9.61 21.67 -8.68
C ARG A 661 10.20 23.01 -8.25
N ARG A 662 9.62 23.67 -7.24
CA ARG A 662 9.95 25.06 -6.87
C ARG A 662 10.29 25.21 -5.39
N SER A 663 9.49 24.62 -4.48
CA SER A 663 9.69 24.77 -3.04
C SER A 663 9.52 23.47 -2.30
N LEU A 664 10.47 23.17 -1.41
CA LEU A 664 10.43 22.03 -0.49
C LEU A 664 10.43 22.57 0.95
N VAL A 665 9.42 22.19 1.71
CA VAL A 665 9.34 22.49 3.14
C VAL A 665 9.35 21.16 3.89
N VAL A 666 10.26 21.00 4.85
CA VAL A 666 10.32 19.79 5.69
C VAL A 666 10.02 20.19 7.12
N THR A 667 9.04 19.53 7.73
CA THR A 667 8.62 19.86 9.09
C THR A 667 8.88 18.71 10.06
N ALA A 668 9.18 19.06 11.30
CA ALA A 668 9.32 18.12 12.39
C ALA A 668 8.87 18.74 13.71
N VAL A 669 8.53 17.92 14.68
CA VAL A 669 8.30 18.34 16.07
C VAL A 669 9.58 18.12 16.88
N GLY A 670 9.90 19.08 17.73
CA GLY A 670 11.02 18.98 18.65
C GLY A 670 11.01 20.16 19.60
N GLY A 671 11.37 19.95 20.87
CA GLY A 671 11.44 20.95 21.91
C GLY A 671 12.10 20.40 23.16
N GLU A 672 12.48 21.28 24.10
CA GLU A 672 13.14 20.88 25.35
C GLU A 672 12.27 19.97 26.22
N ASP A 673 10.94 20.08 26.11
CA ASP A 673 9.96 19.32 26.87
C ASP A 673 9.32 18.16 26.04
N SER A 674 9.76 17.93 24.79
CA SER A 674 9.22 16.89 23.90
C SER A 674 10.07 15.63 23.96
N GLU A 675 9.43 14.46 24.10
CA GLU A 675 10.08 13.15 23.90
C GLU A 675 10.46 12.93 22.42
N GLU A 676 9.84 13.69 21.52
CA GLU A 676 10.07 13.60 20.09
C GLU A 676 11.32 14.37 19.67
N ARG A 677 12.08 13.78 18.77
CA ARG A 677 13.32 14.36 18.24
C ARG A 677 13.22 14.52 16.74
N PRO A 678 13.62 15.69 16.19
CA PRO A 678 13.77 15.87 14.74
C PRO A 678 14.66 14.78 14.15
N SER A 679 14.28 14.28 12.97
CA SER A 679 14.99 13.22 12.29
C SER A 679 16.42 13.64 11.90
N ARG A 680 17.33 12.66 11.89
CA ARG A 680 18.68 12.81 11.31
C ARG A 680 18.64 13.22 9.83
N PHE A 681 17.57 12.94 9.11
CA PHE A 681 17.42 13.31 7.70
C PHE A 681 17.35 14.84 7.50
N LEU A 682 16.92 15.60 8.51
CA LEU A 682 16.95 17.07 8.46
C LEU A 682 18.37 17.59 8.40
N THR A 683 19.29 17.00 9.17
CA THR A 683 20.72 17.35 9.14
C THR A 683 21.37 16.92 7.82
N GLU A 684 20.92 15.81 7.24
CA GLU A 684 21.42 15.37 5.93
C GLU A 684 20.94 16.27 4.79
N LEU A 685 19.75 16.86 4.91
CA LEU A 685 19.16 17.77 3.93
C LEU A 685 19.76 19.19 4.03
N ALA A 686 20.08 19.67 5.25
CA ALA A 686 20.63 21.00 5.52
C ALA A 686 22.05 21.16 5.01
#